data_5210f63a0c9cb21d5f56048080cafa54
#
_entry.id   5210f63a0c9cb21d5f56048080cafa54
#
_cell.length_a   1.000
_cell.length_b   1.000
_cell.length_c   1.000
_cell.angle_alpha   90.00
_cell.angle_beta   90.00
_cell.angle_gamma   90.00
#
_symmetry.space_group_name_H-M   'P 1'
#
loop_
_entity.id
_entity.type
_entity.pdbx_description
1 polymer ?
#
loop_
_entity_poly.entity_id
_entity_poly.type
_entity_poly.pdbx_seq_one_letter_code
_entity_poly.pdbx_strand_id
1 'polypeptide(L)'
;MEKRLAFLILCFASLLFGGGKAMAQSVITGTVLSIEDETPVVGASVKVQGTNDGAVTDMYGRFSLKNVKSGTKIVISYIGMKSRTVMARQNMRVILENDSKALDEVLVQVAYGAAKKSTLTGAVSQVDSKQIEVRPVSSVTSALEGSTSGVQINSTYGQPGSEATIRIRGFGTVNGSSSPLYVLDGVPFGGNISDLNSSDIESITVLKDAASCALYGNRASNGVILITSKRGKGDRMSFNLKINQGTYSRGIKEYDLLNANEFMEVNWLNMRNARMTAGDDMATANAYATNNLIKERLYLNIYNKANDQLFDANGKLVSDARILDGYAEDLDWYDEAVRSGYRQEYSFSGSHASSKSDYYFSVGYLDEKGYVTNSDFNRLTGRAALNFRPRNWFNTGFTIAGSHQKTNSTSGDDANSFTNVFMYCRNISPIYPVHLHNADGTYRLDASGNRQFDPGQYTADDGSVIQTRNQYADRHVIWENLLNKSRTFRNTLQSSAYMDFKFLNDFTFTVKGEMNVRNQEYRSYDNAIIGNGKGNNGRSSRSIYRYKNWTFQQQLNWNHKFGDHNVSVLLGHENYSYFYDYTYIYKTNQTFEGKDNLSNFNNLTSGDGYSDRYRTESYLGRVRYDYKEKYNLEASFRRDGSSRFHKDSRWGNFGSIGANWVISKEEFMKPIEWVDNLKIRADYGLVGNDAGAGYYSYLALYAADQNHNSGAYYLTQLANSELKWETGQSFGFGVDARLFNRWNISVEYFDKRNKDLLFDVYLPLSAGATSSSSAEATITKNLGVISNRGIEINTDVDIYKSRDWTVNFATNASFIKNKIIELPEQNKDGIISGAQKIIEGKSRYEFYTYTYVGVDQMTGNSLYKANLEDYC
;
A
#
# COMPACT_ATOMS: atom_id res chain seq x y z
N MET A 1 24.82 -29.49 47.01
CA MET A 1 23.77 -28.52 46.63
C MET A 1 22.51 -28.71 47.41
N GLU A 2 22.30 -29.82 48.06
CA GLU A 2 21.06 -30.14 48.82
C GLU A 2 20.91 -29.45 50.19
N LYS A 3 21.97 -29.04 50.83
CA LYS A 3 21.91 -28.38 52.16
C LYS A 3 21.52 -26.89 52.12
N ARG A 4 21.54 -26.22 50.96
CA ARG A 4 21.14 -24.80 50.81
C ARG A 4 19.65 -24.66 50.46
N LEU A 5 19.02 -25.70 49.91
CA LEU A 5 17.59 -25.69 49.60
C LEU A 5 16.77 -25.95 50.87
N ALA A 6 17.24 -26.77 51.79
CA ALA A 6 16.58 -27.04 53.06
C ALA A 6 16.53 -25.83 54.02
N PHE A 7 17.53 -24.94 53.94
CA PHE A 7 17.57 -23.73 54.75
C PHE A 7 16.64 -22.64 54.26
N LEU A 8 16.38 -22.54 52.93
CA LEU A 8 15.42 -21.64 52.38
C LEU A 8 13.96 -22.06 52.65
N ILE A 9 13.68 -23.36 52.75
CA ILE A 9 12.34 -23.87 53.06
C ILE A 9 12.03 -23.68 54.57
N LEU A 10 13.02 -23.75 55.42
CA LEU A 10 12.83 -23.52 56.86
C LEU A 10 12.63 -22.03 57.20
N CYS A 11 13.24 -21.09 56.43
CA CYS A 11 13.00 -19.66 56.58
C CYS A 11 11.61 -19.20 56.08
N PHE A 12 11.01 -19.97 55.19
CA PHE A 12 9.65 -19.67 54.69
C PHE A 12 8.55 -20.19 55.62
N ALA A 13 8.84 -21.22 56.42
CA ALA A 13 7.89 -21.81 57.38
C ALA A 13 7.77 -21.02 58.69
N SER A 14 8.79 -20.21 59.06
CA SER A 14 8.77 -19.43 60.32
C SER A 14 8.06 -18.07 60.20
N LEU A 15 7.62 -17.66 59.02
CA LEU A 15 6.85 -16.41 58.79
C LEU A 15 5.31 -16.61 58.86
N LEU A 16 4.84 -17.81 59.12
CA LEU A 16 3.40 -18.13 59.10
C LEU A 16 2.73 -18.28 60.50
N PHE A 17 3.43 -18.05 61.62
CA PHE A 17 2.81 -18.09 62.92
C PHE A 17 3.20 -16.87 63.81
N GLY A 18 2.70 -15.71 63.40
CA GLY A 18 2.63 -14.53 64.23
C GLY A 18 1.18 -14.15 64.47
N GLY A 19 0.58 -14.65 65.55
CA GLY A 19 -0.79 -14.35 65.95
C GLY A 19 -0.97 -12.86 66.31
N GLY A 20 -1.53 -12.08 65.39
CA GLY A 20 -2.04 -10.70 65.59
C GLY A 20 -3.55 -10.76 65.79
N LYS A 21 -4.04 -10.18 66.87
CA LYS A 21 -5.47 -10.00 67.19
C LYS A 21 -6.19 -9.34 66.02
N ALA A 22 -7.12 -10.05 65.39
CA ALA A 22 -7.99 -9.51 64.34
C ALA A 22 -8.96 -8.51 64.95
N MET A 23 -8.72 -7.23 64.80
CA MET A 23 -9.78 -6.22 64.85
C MET A 23 -10.68 -6.46 63.62
N ALA A 24 -11.97 -6.59 63.83
CA ALA A 24 -12.96 -6.72 62.74
C ALA A 24 -12.89 -5.45 61.87
N GLN A 25 -12.13 -5.47 60.76
CA GLN A 25 -12.13 -4.37 59.79
C GLN A 25 -13.49 -4.40 59.07
N SER A 26 -14.16 -3.25 59.04
CA SER A 26 -15.37 -3.07 58.24
C SER A 26 -15.01 -3.13 56.76
N VAL A 27 -15.36 -4.19 56.09
CA VAL A 27 -15.14 -4.37 54.69
C VAL A 27 -16.46 -4.18 53.94
N ILE A 28 -16.50 -3.18 53.03
CA ILE A 28 -17.63 -2.94 52.14
C ILE A 28 -17.34 -3.67 50.80
N THR A 29 -18.25 -4.57 50.43
CA THR A 29 -18.17 -5.34 49.19
C THR A 29 -19.33 -4.97 48.27
N GLY A 30 -19.13 -5.15 46.95
CA GLY A 30 -20.20 -4.97 45.98
C GLY A 30 -19.80 -5.46 44.60
N THR A 31 -20.75 -5.39 43.67
CA THR A 31 -20.56 -5.74 42.25
C THR A 31 -21.04 -4.59 41.40
N VAL A 32 -20.25 -4.22 40.39
CA VAL A 32 -20.54 -3.18 39.38
C VAL A 32 -20.95 -3.89 38.09
N LEU A 33 -22.12 -3.55 37.57
CA LEU A 33 -22.70 -4.11 36.34
C LEU A 33 -23.02 -3.00 35.33
N SER A 34 -23.02 -3.34 34.06
CA SER A 34 -23.51 -2.48 32.97
C SER A 34 -25.04 -2.52 32.89
N ILE A 35 -25.69 -1.39 32.56
CA ILE A 35 -27.15 -1.32 32.39
C ILE A 35 -27.63 -2.04 31.13
N GLU A 36 -26.79 -2.10 30.09
CA GLU A 36 -27.21 -2.62 28.77
C GLU A 36 -27.39 -4.14 28.75
N ASP A 37 -26.53 -4.85 29.47
CA ASP A 37 -26.43 -6.31 29.37
C ASP A 37 -26.24 -7.01 30.73
N GLU A 38 -26.29 -6.25 31.82
CA GLU A 38 -25.98 -6.70 33.19
C GLU A 38 -24.63 -7.42 33.32
N THR A 39 -23.69 -7.22 32.37
CA THR A 39 -22.36 -7.81 32.45
C THR A 39 -21.51 -7.11 33.54
N PRO A 40 -20.58 -7.85 34.17
CA PRO A 40 -19.65 -7.32 35.14
C PRO A 40 -18.75 -6.26 34.50
N VAL A 41 -18.71 -5.06 35.08
CA VAL A 41 -17.78 -4.01 34.65
C VAL A 41 -16.42 -4.25 35.29
N VAL A 42 -15.49 -4.81 34.50
CA VAL A 42 -14.12 -5.16 34.93
C VAL A 42 -13.25 -3.89 34.91
N GLY A 43 -12.48 -3.64 35.96
CA GLY A 43 -11.58 -2.48 36.02
C GLY A 43 -12.25 -1.15 36.39
N ALA A 44 -13.51 -1.17 36.84
CA ALA A 44 -14.16 0.05 37.32
C ALA A 44 -13.48 0.58 38.60
N SER A 45 -13.20 1.87 38.64
CA SER A 45 -12.63 2.53 39.81
C SER A 45 -13.72 2.83 40.84
N VAL A 46 -13.57 2.35 42.06
CA VAL A 46 -14.45 2.59 43.19
C VAL A 46 -13.68 3.39 44.23
N LYS A 47 -13.95 4.70 44.38
CA LYS A 47 -13.23 5.61 45.29
C LYS A 47 -14.14 6.16 46.38
N VAL A 48 -13.59 6.33 47.58
CA VAL A 48 -14.26 7.04 48.65
C VAL A 48 -14.19 8.53 48.33
N GLN A 49 -15.35 9.20 48.32
CA GLN A 49 -15.44 10.62 47.98
C GLN A 49 -14.60 11.49 48.93
N GLY A 50 -13.67 12.28 48.38
CA GLY A 50 -12.79 13.18 49.13
C GLY A 50 -11.53 12.53 49.70
N THR A 51 -11.24 11.28 49.42
CA THR A 51 -10.01 10.58 49.82
C THR A 51 -9.31 9.91 48.62
N ASN A 52 -8.10 9.40 48.89
CA ASN A 52 -7.37 8.59 47.92
C ASN A 52 -7.64 7.09 48.07
N ASP A 53 -8.49 6.70 49.01
CA ASP A 53 -8.83 5.29 49.23
C ASP A 53 -9.81 4.79 48.19
N GLY A 54 -9.49 3.63 47.58
CA GLY A 54 -10.31 3.05 46.53
C GLY A 54 -9.94 1.60 46.23
N ALA A 55 -10.74 1.00 45.40
CA ALA A 55 -10.53 -0.34 44.85
C ALA A 55 -10.88 -0.34 43.36
N VAL A 56 -10.42 -1.35 42.66
CA VAL A 56 -10.78 -1.62 41.25
C VAL A 56 -11.56 -2.91 41.21
N THR A 57 -12.58 -2.99 40.37
CA THR A 57 -13.37 -4.20 40.22
C THR A 57 -12.59 -5.34 39.52
N ASP A 58 -12.78 -6.58 40.02
CA ASP A 58 -12.18 -7.81 39.46
C ASP A 58 -12.88 -8.26 38.15
N MET A 59 -12.46 -9.41 37.61
CA MET A 59 -13.04 -10.03 36.42
C MET A 59 -14.53 -10.40 36.53
N TYR A 60 -15.09 -10.37 37.72
CA TYR A 60 -16.53 -10.59 38.00
C TYR A 60 -17.23 -9.28 38.37
N GLY A 61 -16.59 -8.12 38.17
CA GLY A 61 -17.12 -6.83 38.53
C GLY A 61 -17.17 -6.56 40.05
N ARG A 62 -16.54 -7.41 40.88
CA ARG A 62 -16.58 -7.31 42.33
C ARG A 62 -15.50 -6.38 42.84
N PHE A 63 -15.84 -5.60 43.87
CA PHE A 63 -14.88 -4.75 44.58
C PHE A 63 -14.95 -5.01 46.08
N SER A 64 -13.88 -4.66 46.80
CA SER A 64 -13.77 -4.73 48.24
C SER A 64 -13.01 -3.48 48.75
N LEU A 65 -13.69 -2.65 49.53
CA LEU A 65 -13.12 -1.49 50.19
C LEU A 65 -12.90 -1.79 51.68
N LYS A 66 -11.67 -1.69 52.14
CA LYS A 66 -11.29 -1.88 53.55
C LYS A 66 -11.36 -0.56 54.29
N ASN A 67 -11.72 -0.62 55.59
CA ASN A 67 -11.78 0.55 56.49
C ASN A 67 -12.80 1.63 56.11
N VAL A 68 -13.83 1.30 55.34
CA VAL A 68 -14.89 2.25 54.97
C VAL A 68 -16.15 1.95 55.80
N LYS A 69 -16.69 2.99 56.44
CA LYS A 69 -17.93 2.88 57.24
C LYS A 69 -19.16 2.83 56.30
N SER A 70 -20.15 2.03 56.68
CA SER A 70 -21.46 2.06 56.01
C SER A 70 -22.05 3.46 56.04
N GLY A 71 -22.64 3.92 54.92
CA GLY A 71 -23.13 5.30 54.77
C GLY A 71 -22.12 6.31 54.20
N THR A 72 -20.85 5.94 54.03
CA THR A 72 -19.87 6.82 53.36
C THR A 72 -20.20 6.91 51.84
N LYS A 73 -20.07 8.12 51.26
CA LYS A 73 -20.24 8.27 49.82
C LYS A 73 -19.05 7.70 49.06
N ILE A 74 -19.33 6.80 48.12
CA ILE A 74 -18.36 6.25 47.21
C ILE A 74 -18.72 6.63 45.74
N VAL A 75 -17.72 6.95 44.96
CA VAL A 75 -17.84 7.28 43.52
C VAL A 75 -17.34 6.10 42.72
N ILE A 76 -18.18 5.60 41.86
CA ILE A 76 -17.84 4.48 40.95
C ILE A 76 -17.79 5.06 39.54
N SER A 77 -16.66 4.86 38.86
CA SER A 77 -16.41 5.36 37.54
C SER A 77 -15.73 4.33 36.66
N TYR A 78 -16.09 4.32 35.42
CA TYR A 78 -15.46 3.50 34.39
C TYR A 78 -15.39 4.28 33.07
N ILE A 79 -14.37 4.03 32.27
CA ILE A 79 -14.21 4.71 30.97
C ILE A 79 -15.39 4.31 30.07
N GLY A 80 -16.10 5.32 29.55
CA GLY A 80 -17.28 5.10 28.72
C GLY A 80 -18.60 4.93 29.46
N MET A 81 -18.61 5.08 30.81
CA MET A 81 -19.82 4.99 31.63
C MET A 81 -19.98 6.21 32.53
N LYS A 82 -21.23 6.60 32.80
CA LYS A 82 -21.55 7.70 33.71
C LYS A 82 -21.10 7.35 35.12
N SER A 83 -20.30 8.21 35.74
CA SER A 83 -19.89 8.05 37.14
C SER A 83 -21.10 8.10 38.04
N ARG A 84 -21.21 7.15 38.98
CA ARG A 84 -22.31 7.05 39.93
C ARG A 84 -21.82 7.19 41.36
N THR A 85 -22.43 8.12 42.12
CA THR A 85 -22.15 8.29 43.54
C THR A 85 -23.22 7.57 44.34
N VAL A 86 -22.80 6.63 45.21
CA VAL A 86 -23.70 5.80 46.03
C VAL A 86 -23.23 5.78 47.49
N MET A 87 -24.14 5.52 48.43
CA MET A 87 -23.78 5.28 49.83
C MET A 87 -23.24 3.86 50.00
N ALA A 88 -22.08 3.71 50.60
CA ALA A 88 -21.46 2.45 50.89
C ALA A 88 -22.35 1.56 51.79
N ARG A 89 -22.65 0.34 51.33
CA ARG A 89 -23.37 -0.70 52.02
C ARG A 89 -22.68 -2.03 51.78
N GLN A 90 -22.89 -2.99 52.61
CA GLN A 90 -22.38 -4.35 52.43
C GLN A 90 -23.13 -5.04 51.25
N ASN A 91 -22.42 -5.78 50.40
CA ASN A 91 -22.96 -6.54 49.28
C ASN A 91 -23.83 -5.72 48.32
N MET A 92 -23.33 -4.54 47.93
CA MET A 92 -24.08 -3.65 47.02
C MET A 92 -23.99 -4.10 45.58
N ARG A 93 -25.09 -3.91 44.85
CA ARG A 93 -25.16 -4.03 43.38
C ARG A 93 -25.28 -2.62 42.81
N VAL A 94 -24.30 -2.21 42.01
CA VAL A 94 -24.27 -0.90 41.36
C VAL A 94 -24.32 -1.08 39.88
N ILE A 95 -25.29 -0.44 39.23
CA ILE A 95 -25.45 -0.47 37.78
C ILE A 95 -24.91 0.84 37.25
N LEU A 96 -23.97 0.79 36.30
CA LEU A 96 -23.48 1.95 35.56
C LEU A 96 -24.19 2.06 34.23
N GLU A 97 -24.61 3.28 33.90
CA GLU A 97 -25.15 3.62 32.60
C GLU A 97 -24.00 4.02 31.65
N ASN A 98 -24.12 3.64 30.37
CA ASN A 98 -23.20 4.12 29.38
C ASN A 98 -23.26 5.65 29.30
N ASP A 99 -22.11 6.27 29.27
CA ASP A 99 -22.02 7.70 28.99
C ASP A 99 -21.96 7.90 27.48
N SER A 100 -23.10 8.14 26.86
CA SER A 100 -23.17 8.48 25.42
C SER A 100 -22.32 9.71 25.07
N LYS A 101 -21.99 10.55 26.06
CA LYS A 101 -21.05 11.67 25.86
C LYS A 101 -19.59 11.24 25.89
N ALA A 102 -19.24 10.11 26.52
CA ALA A 102 -17.84 9.64 26.56
C ALA A 102 -17.38 9.03 25.20
N LEU A 103 -18.30 8.70 24.31
CA LEU A 103 -17.99 8.32 22.92
C LEU A 103 -17.55 9.51 22.05
N ASP A 104 -17.73 10.75 22.53
CA ASP A 104 -17.24 11.98 21.89
C ASP A 104 -15.73 12.22 22.10
N GLU A 105 -15.05 11.44 22.93
CA GLU A 105 -13.62 11.59 23.23
C GLU A 105 -12.68 10.68 22.41
N VAL A 106 -13.08 10.25 21.24
CA VAL A 106 -12.16 9.55 20.32
C VAL A 106 -11.09 10.54 19.88
N LEU A 107 -9.88 10.38 20.44
CA LEU A 107 -8.70 11.13 20.03
C LEU A 107 -8.18 10.53 18.70
N VAL A 108 -8.13 11.35 17.68
CA VAL A 108 -7.58 11.01 16.37
C VAL A 108 -6.23 11.67 16.22
N GLN A 109 -5.24 10.91 15.75
CA GLN A 109 -3.96 11.48 15.35
C GLN A 109 -4.15 12.37 14.12
N VAL A 110 -3.61 13.58 14.22
CA VAL A 110 -3.66 14.60 13.17
C VAL A 110 -2.26 15.19 12.98
N ALA A 111 -2.12 16.10 12.02
CA ALA A 111 -0.85 16.76 11.77
C ALA A 111 -0.30 17.39 13.06
N TYR A 112 0.92 16.98 13.46
CA TYR A 112 1.66 17.49 14.62
C TYR A 112 0.90 17.44 15.95
N GLY A 113 0.12 16.35 16.18
CA GLY A 113 -0.56 16.14 17.45
C GLY A 113 -1.80 15.25 17.35
N ALA A 114 -2.65 15.34 18.37
CA ALA A 114 -3.94 14.64 18.41
C ALA A 114 -5.07 15.65 18.65
N ALA A 115 -6.28 15.32 18.19
CA ALA A 115 -7.48 16.13 18.41
C ALA A 115 -8.69 15.23 18.64
N LYS A 116 -9.70 15.74 19.32
CA LYS A 116 -11.00 15.07 19.44
C LYS A 116 -11.67 14.98 18.06
N LYS A 117 -12.22 13.83 17.71
CA LYS A 117 -12.92 13.64 16.43
C LYS A 117 -14.07 14.64 16.23
N SER A 118 -14.75 15.01 17.32
CA SER A 118 -15.84 16.00 17.31
C SER A 118 -15.38 17.40 16.87
N THR A 119 -14.17 17.83 17.24
CA THR A 119 -13.65 19.18 16.96
C THR A 119 -12.91 19.28 15.61
N LEU A 120 -12.68 18.17 14.91
CA LEU A 120 -12.00 18.19 13.62
C LEU A 120 -12.87 18.83 12.53
N THR A 121 -12.27 19.76 11.78
CA THR A 121 -12.91 20.46 10.66
C THR A 121 -12.76 19.72 9.33
N GLY A 122 -11.75 18.86 9.21
CA GLY A 122 -11.44 18.12 8.00
C GLY A 122 -11.92 16.67 7.98
N ALA A 123 -11.82 16.03 6.81
CA ALA A 123 -12.17 14.64 6.57
C ALA A 123 -11.06 13.70 7.05
N VAL A 124 -11.37 12.90 8.06
CA VAL A 124 -10.42 11.94 8.64
C VAL A 124 -11.08 10.58 8.78
N SER A 125 -10.40 9.56 8.27
CA SER A 125 -10.77 8.15 8.47
C SER A 125 -9.67 7.45 9.26
N GLN A 126 -10.05 6.63 10.23
CA GLN A 126 -9.11 5.89 11.08
C GLN A 126 -9.44 4.39 11.06
N VAL A 127 -8.42 3.57 10.94
CA VAL A 127 -8.45 2.12 11.08
C VAL A 127 -7.60 1.76 12.31
N ASP A 128 -8.16 1.04 13.24
CA ASP A 128 -7.50 0.68 14.50
C ASP A 128 -6.73 -0.66 14.40
N SER A 129 -5.95 -0.99 15.44
CA SER A 129 -5.14 -2.20 15.49
C SER A 129 -5.97 -3.47 15.37
N LYS A 130 -7.20 -3.50 15.91
CA LYS A 130 -8.07 -4.67 15.84
C LYS A 130 -8.48 -4.98 14.41
N GLN A 131 -8.87 -3.95 13.65
CA GLN A 131 -9.22 -4.08 12.23
C GLN A 131 -8.01 -4.49 11.37
N ILE A 132 -6.81 -3.95 11.69
CA ILE A 132 -5.55 -4.31 11.01
C ILE A 132 -5.18 -5.78 11.29
N GLU A 133 -5.35 -6.24 12.52
CA GLU A 133 -4.92 -7.58 12.95
C GLU A 133 -5.81 -8.73 12.47
N VAL A 134 -7.08 -8.44 12.15
CA VAL A 134 -8.03 -9.44 11.61
C VAL A 134 -7.61 -9.91 10.22
N ARG A 135 -6.96 -9.06 9.44
CA ARG A 135 -6.53 -9.38 8.07
C ARG A 135 -5.05 -9.79 8.05
N PRO A 136 -4.72 -11.01 7.64
CA PRO A 136 -3.33 -11.47 7.53
C PRO A 136 -2.71 -10.90 6.25
N VAL A 137 -2.33 -9.61 6.27
CA VAL A 137 -1.74 -8.91 5.14
C VAL A 137 -0.23 -8.75 5.29
N SER A 138 0.51 -8.84 4.19
CA SER A 138 1.97 -8.68 4.17
C SER A 138 2.39 -7.22 4.28
N SER A 139 1.56 -6.30 3.80
CA SER A 139 1.80 -4.86 3.82
C SER A 139 0.75 -4.13 4.66
N VAL A 140 1.21 -3.15 5.43
CA VAL A 140 0.35 -2.25 6.22
C VAL A 140 -0.68 -1.53 5.34
N THR A 141 -0.32 -1.23 4.08
CA THR A 141 -1.22 -0.56 3.13
C THR A 141 -2.39 -1.44 2.70
N SER A 142 -2.17 -2.74 2.57
CA SER A 142 -3.24 -3.69 2.22
C SER A 142 -4.30 -3.81 3.35
N ALA A 143 -3.97 -3.45 4.59
CA ALA A 143 -4.94 -3.41 5.68
C ALA A 143 -6.01 -2.31 5.49
N LEU A 144 -5.73 -1.28 4.69
CA LEU A 144 -6.68 -0.20 4.37
C LEU A 144 -7.67 -0.56 3.25
N GLU A 145 -7.43 -1.66 2.52
CA GLU A 145 -8.25 -2.04 1.37
C GLU A 145 -9.71 -2.27 1.77
N GLY A 146 -10.64 -1.55 1.12
CA GLY A 146 -12.07 -1.60 1.41
C GLY A 146 -12.50 -1.01 2.76
N SER A 147 -11.56 -0.48 3.59
CA SER A 147 -11.88 0.03 4.92
C SER A 147 -12.24 1.53 4.95
N THR A 148 -11.94 2.26 3.90
CA THR A 148 -12.01 3.73 3.90
C THR A 148 -12.51 4.25 2.54
N SER A 149 -13.57 5.08 2.53
CA SER A 149 -14.05 5.76 1.31
C SER A 149 -12.99 6.70 0.73
N GLY A 150 -13.00 6.91 -0.59
CA GLY A 150 -12.07 7.80 -1.28
C GLY A 150 -10.63 7.30 -1.35
N VAL A 151 -10.32 6.11 -0.83
CA VAL A 151 -9.01 5.47 -0.90
C VAL A 151 -9.08 4.27 -1.83
N GLN A 152 -8.40 4.37 -2.95
CA GLN A 152 -8.26 3.29 -3.93
C GLN A 152 -6.93 2.58 -3.68
N ILE A 153 -6.99 1.27 -3.49
CA ILE A 153 -5.82 0.42 -3.28
C ILE A 153 -5.82 -0.63 -4.38
N ASN A 154 -4.72 -0.68 -5.12
CA ASN A 154 -4.52 -1.65 -6.17
C ASN A 154 -3.27 -2.47 -5.87
N SER A 155 -3.47 -3.73 -5.52
CA SER A 155 -2.42 -4.72 -5.33
C SER A 155 -2.16 -5.39 -6.67
N THR A 156 -1.29 -4.78 -7.48
CA THR A 156 -0.89 -5.35 -8.77
C THR A 156 -0.21 -6.69 -8.55
N TYR A 157 -0.57 -7.72 -9.30
CA TYR A 157 0.06 -9.06 -9.37
C TYR A 157 -0.06 -9.98 -8.14
N GLY A 158 -0.46 -9.51 -6.96
CA GLY A 158 -0.54 -10.35 -5.75
C GLY A 158 0.79 -11.03 -5.36
N GLN A 159 1.92 -10.49 -5.82
CA GLN A 159 3.24 -11.05 -5.50
C GLN A 159 3.59 -10.79 -4.04
N PRO A 160 4.07 -11.80 -3.28
CA PRO A 160 4.50 -11.62 -1.91
C PRO A 160 5.51 -10.49 -1.74
N GLY A 161 5.29 -9.64 -0.73
CA GLY A 161 6.17 -8.50 -0.43
C GLY A 161 6.05 -7.29 -1.36
N SER A 162 5.17 -7.33 -2.37
CA SER A 162 4.87 -6.17 -3.21
C SER A 162 4.04 -5.12 -2.45
N GLU A 163 4.25 -3.86 -2.79
CA GLU A 163 3.49 -2.75 -2.22
C GLU A 163 2.27 -2.45 -3.09
N ALA A 164 1.12 -2.25 -2.44
CA ALA A 164 -0.07 -1.80 -3.13
C ALA A 164 0.07 -0.32 -3.54
N THR A 165 -0.39 0.02 -4.73
CA THR A 165 -0.52 1.40 -5.16
C THR A 165 -1.74 2.02 -4.48
N ILE A 166 -1.53 3.12 -3.74
CA ILE A 166 -2.61 3.86 -3.07
C ILE A 166 -2.84 5.19 -3.76
N ARG A 167 -4.12 5.53 -3.93
CA ARG A 167 -4.58 6.83 -4.40
C ARG A 167 -5.71 7.34 -3.53
N ILE A 168 -5.64 8.63 -3.17
CA ILE A 168 -6.64 9.30 -2.35
C ILE A 168 -7.35 10.35 -3.20
N ARG A 169 -8.68 10.17 -3.41
CA ARG A 169 -9.51 11.09 -4.20
C ARG A 169 -9.02 11.32 -5.63
N GLY A 170 -8.53 10.24 -6.29
CA GLY A 170 -8.13 10.26 -7.69
C GLY A 170 -6.69 10.70 -7.93
N PHE A 171 -6.43 11.31 -9.10
CA PHE A 171 -5.09 11.62 -9.59
C PHE A 171 -4.76 13.08 -9.35
N GLY A 172 -3.62 13.35 -8.72
CA GLY A 172 -3.16 14.70 -8.41
C GLY A 172 -2.32 15.34 -9.51
N THR A 173 -1.76 14.55 -10.43
CA THR A 173 -0.89 15.06 -11.51
C THR A 173 -1.03 14.15 -12.73
N VAL A 174 -0.55 14.61 -13.89
CA VAL A 174 -0.53 13.82 -15.14
C VAL A 174 0.75 12.99 -15.22
N ASN A 175 1.92 13.59 -15.00
CA ASN A 175 3.24 12.98 -15.19
C ASN A 175 3.94 12.59 -13.88
N GLY A 176 3.62 13.25 -12.76
CA GLY A 176 4.24 13.02 -11.47
C GLY A 176 3.59 11.87 -10.68
N SER A 177 4.13 11.61 -9.48
CA SER A 177 3.56 10.63 -8.56
C SER A 177 2.26 11.13 -7.93
N SER A 178 1.23 10.30 -7.95
CA SER A 178 -0.04 10.52 -7.24
C SER A 178 -0.13 9.73 -5.92
N SER A 179 0.99 9.22 -5.41
CA SER A 179 1.05 8.49 -4.14
C SER A 179 0.89 9.43 -2.93
N PRO A 180 0.19 9.01 -1.88
CA PRO A 180 0.07 9.80 -0.66
C PRO A 180 1.40 9.89 0.10
N LEU A 181 1.52 10.90 0.96
CA LEU A 181 2.61 11.00 1.92
C LEU A 181 2.36 10.03 3.08
N TYR A 182 3.34 9.21 3.41
CA TYR A 182 3.33 8.43 4.64
C TYR A 182 4.01 9.20 5.77
N VAL A 183 3.39 9.17 6.95
CA VAL A 183 3.91 9.79 8.16
C VAL A 183 3.90 8.73 9.27
N LEU A 184 5.06 8.43 9.84
CA LEU A 184 5.18 7.46 10.92
C LEU A 184 5.47 8.19 12.24
N ASP A 185 4.61 7.99 13.24
CA ASP A 185 4.70 8.65 14.55
C ASP A 185 4.87 10.18 14.48
N GLY A 186 4.24 10.82 13.48
CA GLY A 186 4.23 12.27 13.28
C GLY A 186 5.42 12.85 12.51
N VAL A 187 6.26 12.02 11.88
CA VAL A 187 7.34 12.45 10.99
C VAL A 187 7.15 11.87 9.59
N PRO A 188 7.39 12.64 8.51
CA PRO A 188 7.35 12.11 7.14
C PRO A 188 8.27 10.91 6.97
N PHE A 189 7.68 9.77 6.61
CA PHE A 189 8.38 8.49 6.47
C PHE A 189 8.98 8.34 5.06
N GLY A 190 10.28 8.23 4.98
CA GLY A 190 11.00 8.07 3.71
C GLY A 190 11.40 6.62 3.38
N GLY A 191 10.90 5.64 4.15
CA GLY A 191 11.09 4.20 3.90
C GLY A 191 9.97 3.60 3.04
N ASN A 192 10.04 2.30 2.81
CA ASN A 192 8.97 1.53 2.20
C ASN A 192 8.01 1.04 3.29
N ILE A 193 6.72 1.07 3.00
CA ILE A 193 5.71 0.61 3.96
C ILE A 193 5.82 -0.90 4.23
N SER A 194 6.30 -1.69 3.26
CA SER A 194 6.59 -3.12 3.44
C SER A 194 7.71 -3.39 4.46
N ASP A 195 8.51 -2.38 4.84
CA ASP A 195 9.52 -2.50 5.88
C ASP A 195 8.89 -2.59 7.29
N LEU A 196 7.63 -2.15 7.45
CA LEU A 196 6.92 -2.13 8.72
C LEU A 196 6.19 -3.45 8.99
N ASN A 197 6.20 -3.88 10.25
CA ASN A 197 5.37 -5.00 10.69
C ASN A 197 3.96 -4.49 11.06
N SER A 198 2.92 -5.03 10.44
CA SER A 198 1.51 -4.66 10.73
C SER A 198 1.13 -4.90 12.21
N SER A 199 1.76 -5.87 12.86
CA SER A 199 1.54 -6.17 14.29
C SER A 199 2.07 -5.08 15.23
N ASP A 200 2.96 -4.18 14.75
CA ASP A 200 3.50 -3.05 15.51
C ASP A 200 2.67 -1.77 15.36
N ILE A 201 1.59 -1.79 14.57
CA ILE A 201 0.78 -0.62 14.29
C ILE A 201 -0.40 -0.54 15.25
N GLU A 202 -0.58 0.61 15.85
CA GLU A 202 -1.71 0.95 16.73
C GLU A 202 -2.92 1.43 15.94
N SER A 203 -2.67 2.33 14.97
CA SER A 203 -3.72 2.87 14.11
C SER A 203 -3.15 3.45 12.81
N ILE A 204 -3.99 3.48 11.80
CA ILE A 204 -3.72 4.18 10.54
C ILE A 204 -4.82 5.21 10.34
N THR A 205 -4.42 6.47 10.16
CA THR A 205 -5.34 7.59 9.93
C THR A 205 -5.09 8.15 8.54
N VAL A 206 -6.14 8.27 7.74
CA VAL A 206 -6.08 8.84 6.40
C VAL A 206 -6.63 10.26 6.42
N LEU A 207 -5.79 11.23 6.06
CA LEU A 207 -6.15 12.62 5.86
C LEU A 207 -6.40 12.86 4.38
N LYS A 208 -7.59 13.31 4.02
CA LYS A 208 -8.05 13.35 2.62
C LYS A 208 -8.24 14.75 2.06
N ASP A 209 -8.39 15.75 2.92
CA ASP A 209 -8.65 17.15 2.55
C ASP A 209 -7.47 18.09 2.82
N ALA A 210 -7.57 19.32 2.31
CA ALA A 210 -6.52 20.30 2.47
C ALA A 210 -6.38 20.81 3.90
N ALA A 211 -7.47 20.93 4.69
CA ALA A 211 -7.39 21.37 6.08
C ALA A 211 -6.52 20.44 6.91
N SER A 212 -6.70 19.13 6.73
CA SER A 212 -5.93 18.11 7.42
C SER A 212 -4.49 17.96 6.88
N CYS A 213 -4.29 18.20 5.57
CA CYS A 213 -3.02 17.94 4.85
C CYS A 213 -2.07 19.14 4.81
N ALA A 214 -2.58 20.40 4.87
CA ALA A 214 -1.77 21.60 4.59
C ALA A 214 -0.54 21.74 5.50
N LEU A 215 -0.62 21.26 6.74
CA LEU A 215 0.51 21.29 7.67
C LEU A 215 1.67 20.34 7.27
N TYR A 216 1.42 19.32 6.44
CA TYR A 216 2.48 18.47 5.89
C TYR A 216 3.07 19.00 4.58
N GLY A 217 2.52 20.10 4.04
CA GLY A 217 3.09 20.91 2.95
C GLY A 217 3.19 20.20 1.62
N ASN A 218 4.33 20.40 0.99
CA ASN A 218 4.62 20.05 -0.40
C ASN A 218 4.46 18.56 -0.79
N ARG A 219 4.47 17.68 0.18
CA ARG A 219 4.38 16.23 -0.06
C ARG A 219 2.98 15.67 0.17
N ALA A 220 2.05 16.54 0.62
CA ALA A 220 0.71 16.14 1.06
C ALA A 220 -0.41 16.42 0.05
N SER A 221 -0.08 16.91 -1.16
CA SER A 221 -1.09 17.22 -2.20
C SER A 221 -1.94 16.00 -2.59
N ASN A 222 -1.40 14.80 -2.47
CA ASN A 222 -2.09 13.54 -2.78
C ASN A 222 -2.74 12.87 -1.55
N GLY A 223 -2.86 13.61 -0.43
CA GLY A 223 -3.33 13.07 0.85
C GLY A 223 -2.20 12.56 1.73
N VAL A 224 -2.52 12.26 2.99
CA VAL A 224 -1.54 11.80 3.99
C VAL A 224 -2.07 10.57 4.69
N ILE A 225 -1.22 9.57 4.88
CA ILE A 225 -1.47 8.37 5.67
C ILE A 225 -0.60 8.44 6.92
N LEU A 226 -1.23 8.71 8.08
CA LEU A 226 -0.58 8.73 9.38
C LEU A 226 -0.57 7.32 9.94
N ILE A 227 0.58 6.79 10.23
CA ILE A 227 0.79 5.50 10.87
C ILE A 227 1.26 5.76 12.29
N THR A 228 0.48 5.29 13.25
CA THR A 228 0.85 5.35 14.67
C THR A 228 1.29 3.98 15.12
N SER A 229 2.49 3.89 15.64
CA SER A 229 3.05 2.64 16.12
C SER A 229 2.68 2.37 17.59
N LYS A 230 2.64 1.10 17.97
CA LYS A 230 2.37 0.66 19.35
C LYS A 230 3.43 1.19 20.32
N ARG A 231 2.97 1.58 21.52
CA ARG A 231 3.78 2.01 22.66
C ARG A 231 3.49 1.15 23.88
N GLY A 232 4.25 1.32 24.94
CA GLY A 232 4.00 0.64 26.20
C GLY A 232 2.62 0.98 26.76
N LYS A 233 1.88 -0.05 27.17
CA LYS A 233 0.55 0.02 27.80
C LYS A 233 0.47 -0.92 28.98
N GLY A 234 -0.45 -0.63 29.92
CA GLY A 234 -0.71 -1.45 31.11
C GLY A 234 0.32 -1.24 32.21
N ASP A 235 -0.11 -1.35 33.44
CA ASP A 235 0.68 -1.21 34.67
C ASP A 235 1.49 -2.47 35.03
N ARG A 236 1.26 -3.56 34.29
CA ARG A 236 2.01 -4.81 34.36
C ARG A 236 2.63 -5.15 33.02
N MET A 237 3.78 -5.83 33.06
CA MET A 237 4.43 -6.34 31.86
C MET A 237 3.49 -7.34 31.18
N SER A 238 3.14 -7.08 29.93
CA SER A 238 2.34 -7.96 29.10
C SER A 238 3.16 -8.48 27.92
N PHE A 239 3.02 -9.76 27.62
CA PHE A 239 3.63 -10.40 26.47
C PHE A 239 2.54 -10.88 25.53
N ASN A 240 2.76 -10.72 24.24
CA ASN A 240 1.86 -11.19 23.20
C ASN A 240 2.67 -12.01 22.17
N LEU A 241 2.20 -13.23 21.90
CA LEU A 241 2.68 -14.06 20.80
C LEU A 241 1.54 -14.24 19.80
N LYS A 242 1.78 -13.79 18.57
CA LYS A 242 0.86 -13.94 17.44
C LYS A 242 1.45 -14.90 16.42
N ILE A 243 0.66 -15.89 16.03
CA ILE A 243 1.03 -16.89 15.02
C ILE A 243 -0.09 -16.90 13.97
N ASN A 244 0.28 -16.59 12.71
CA ASN A 244 -0.60 -16.71 11.55
C ASN A 244 -0.05 -17.76 10.60
N GLN A 245 -0.92 -18.69 10.20
CA GLN A 245 -0.64 -19.72 9.20
C GLN A 245 -1.72 -19.65 8.12
N GLY A 246 -1.34 -19.76 6.88
CA GLY A 246 -2.29 -19.70 5.78
C GLY A 246 -1.76 -20.31 4.50
N THR A 247 -2.65 -20.55 3.55
CA THR A 247 -2.35 -21.03 2.21
C THR A 247 -2.85 -20.03 1.17
N TYR A 248 -2.18 -19.99 0.04
CA TYR A 248 -2.55 -19.17 -1.11
C TYR A 248 -2.92 -20.06 -2.29
N SER A 249 -3.98 -19.68 -2.96
CA SER A 249 -4.38 -20.23 -4.23
C SER A 249 -4.89 -19.11 -5.15
N ARG A 250 -5.00 -19.38 -6.41
CA ARG A 250 -5.56 -18.45 -7.38
C ARG A 250 -7.04 -18.19 -7.06
N GLY A 251 -7.43 -16.94 -6.81
CA GLY A 251 -8.78 -16.56 -6.44
C GLY A 251 -9.70 -16.26 -7.62
N ILE A 252 -9.14 -15.79 -8.74
CA ILE A 252 -9.89 -15.40 -9.93
C ILE A 252 -9.54 -16.37 -11.05
N LYS A 253 -10.56 -16.98 -11.66
CA LYS A 253 -10.40 -17.83 -12.83
C LYS A 253 -9.98 -17.01 -14.06
N GLU A 254 -9.33 -17.68 -15.03
CA GLU A 254 -9.03 -17.05 -16.32
C GLU A 254 -10.33 -16.89 -17.13
N TYR A 255 -10.29 -16.05 -18.14
CA TYR A 255 -11.35 -15.97 -19.15
C TYR A 255 -11.53 -17.30 -19.85
N ASP A 256 -12.74 -17.55 -20.35
CA ASP A 256 -12.98 -18.69 -21.23
C ASP A 256 -12.20 -18.50 -22.53
N LEU A 257 -11.28 -19.41 -22.78
CA LEU A 257 -10.46 -19.48 -23.99
C LEU A 257 -10.95 -20.62 -24.88
N LEU A 258 -10.57 -20.58 -26.16
CA LEU A 258 -10.79 -21.73 -27.05
C LEU A 258 -10.09 -22.97 -26.49
N ASN A 259 -10.78 -24.08 -26.44
CA ASN A 259 -10.15 -25.37 -26.19
C ASN A 259 -9.36 -25.85 -27.43
N ALA A 260 -8.58 -26.95 -27.29
CA ALA A 260 -7.73 -27.45 -28.34
C ALA A 260 -8.52 -27.79 -29.62
N ASN A 261 -9.71 -28.39 -29.49
CA ASN A 261 -10.55 -28.76 -30.63
C ASN A 261 -11.07 -27.51 -31.37
N GLU A 262 -11.63 -26.59 -30.65
CA GLU A 262 -12.10 -25.30 -31.20
C GLU A 262 -10.97 -24.54 -31.88
N PHE A 263 -9.80 -24.52 -31.26
CA PHE A 263 -8.62 -23.87 -31.83
C PHE A 263 -8.18 -24.50 -33.15
N MET A 264 -8.18 -25.82 -33.24
CA MET A 264 -7.86 -26.55 -34.49
C MET A 264 -8.84 -26.20 -35.60
N GLU A 265 -10.14 -26.22 -35.31
CA GLU A 265 -11.18 -25.93 -36.30
C GLU A 265 -11.11 -24.47 -36.78
N VAL A 266 -10.89 -23.54 -35.89
CA VAL A 266 -10.75 -22.10 -36.24
C VAL A 266 -9.50 -21.86 -37.09
N ASN A 267 -8.37 -22.55 -36.82
CA ASN A 267 -7.18 -22.43 -37.63
C ASN A 267 -7.32 -23.06 -39.01
N TRP A 268 -8.07 -24.17 -39.11
CA TRP A 268 -8.39 -24.76 -40.42
C TRP A 268 -9.24 -23.77 -41.23
N LEU A 269 -10.28 -23.18 -40.67
CA LEU A 269 -11.11 -22.13 -41.30
C LEU A 269 -10.27 -20.93 -41.74
N ASN A 270 -9.35 -20.49 -40.90
CA ASN A 270 -8.44 -19.39 -41.22
C ASN A 270 -7.57 -19.72 -42.43
N MET A 271 -6.95 -20.92 -42.48
CA MET A 271 -6.10 -21.32 -43.59
C MET A 271 -6.91 -21.45 -44.89
N ARG A 272 -8.11 -22.07 -44.84
CA ARG A 272 -9.04 -22.15 -45.98
C ARG A 272 -9.39 -20.75 -46.50
N ASN A 273 -9.79 -19.85 -45.63
CA ASN A 273 -10.22 -18.50 -46.00
C ASN A 273 -9.05 -17.70 -46.63
N ALA A 274 -7.84 -17.85 -46.10
CA ALA A 274 -6.64 -17.24 -46.67
C ALA A 274 -6.40 -17.71 -48.10
N ARG A 275 -6.60 -19.02 -48.40
CA ARG A 275 -6.47 -19.60 -49.75
C ARG A 275 -7.57 -19.10 -50.69
N MET A 276 -8.81 -19.02 -50.18
CA MET A 276 -9.92 -18.45 -50.97
C MET A 276 -9.66 -16.99 -51.34
N THR A 277 -9.15 -16.19 -50.36
CA THR A 277 -8.76 -14.80 -50.64
C THR A 277 -7.65 -14.71 -51.66
N ALA A 278 -6.75 -15.69 -51.70
CA ALA A 278 -5.68 -15.78 -52.74
C ALA A 278 -6.18 -16.25 -54.12
N GLY A 279 -7.46 -16.63 -54.24
CA GLY A 279 -8.11 -16.97 -55.52
C GLY A 279 -8.42 -18.45 -55.72
N ASP A 280 -8.16 -19.31 -54.75
CA ASP A 280 -8.50 -20.73 -54.85
C ASP A 280 -10.02 -20.90 -54.75
N ASP A 281 -10.57 -21.94 -55.44
CA ASP A 281 -11.94 -22.39 -55.22
C ASP A 281 -12.09 -23.10 -53.85
N MET A 282 -13.33 -23.25 -53.38
CA MET A 282 -13.64 -23.84 -52.09
C MET A 282 -13.07 -25.26 -51.92
N ALA A 283 -13.13 -26.12 -52.93
CA ALA A 283 -12.65 -27.49 -52.84
C ALA A 283 -11.11 -27.55 -52.70
N THR A 284 -10.43 -26.74 -53.52
CA THR A 284 -8.98 -26.59 -53.48
C THR A 284 -8.52 -26.00 -52.14
N ALA A 285 -9.21 -24.96 -51.65
CA ALA A 285 -8.89 -24.32 -50.36
C ALA A 285 -9.10 -25.28 -49.17
N ASN A 286 -10.20 -26.06 -49.16
CA ASN A 286 -10.47 -27.08 -48.14
C ASN A 286 -9.39 -28.15 -48.13
N ALA A 287 -9.05 -28.71 -49.32
CA ALA A 287 -8.00 -29.73 -49.45
C ALA A 287 -6.64 -29.19 -48.96
N TYR A 288 -6.32 -27.95 -49.33
CA TYR A 288 -5.09 -27.33 -48.88
C TYR A 288 -5.04 -27.19 -47.35
N ALA A 289 -6.10 -26.70 -46.75
CA ALA A 289 -6.17 -26.51 -45.30
C ALA A 289 -6.02 -27.86 -44.57
N THR A 290 -6.72 -28.89 -44.99
CA THR A 290 -6.62 -30.24 -44.40
C THR A 290 -5.20 -30.81 -44.47
N ASN A 291 -4.53 -30.68 -45.62
CA ASN A 291 -3.22 -31.32 -45.87
C ASN A 291 -2.06 -30.51 -45.26
N ASN A 292 -2.20 -29.20 -45.07
CA ASN A 292 -1.07 -28.33 -44.75
C ASN A 292 -1.17 -27.62 -43.38
N LEU A 293 -2.34 -27.60 -42.71
CA LEU A 293 -2.50 -26.89 -41.43
C LEU A 293 -1.42 -27.29 -40.42
N ILE A 294 -1.22 -28.55 -40.16
CA ILE A 294 -0.21 -29.00 -39.21
C ILE A 294 1.20 -28.69 -39.73
N LYS A 295 1.47 -29.07 -40.99
CA LYS A 295 2.82 -28.99 -41.57
C LYS A 295 3.36 -27.57 -41.70
N GLU A 296 2.51 -26.60 -42.08
CA GLU A 296 2.97 -25.25 -42.43
C GLU A 296 2.64 -24.23 -41.39
N ARG A 297 1.67 -24.50 -40.49
CA ARG A 297 1.19 -23.49 -39.52
C ARG A 297 1.32 -23.90 -38.07
N LEU A 298 0.89 -25.13 -37.70
CA LEU A 298 0.82 -25.53 -36.29
C LEU A 298 2.01 -26.33 -35.83
N TYR A 299 2.67 -27.06 -36.73
CA TYR A 299 3.87 -27.90 -36.54
C TYR A 299 3.68 -29.09 -35.57
N LEU A 300 2.54 -29.22 -34.91
CA LEU A 300 2.25 -30.25 -33.93
C LEU A 300 0.86 -30.85 -34.14
N ASN A 301 0.77 -32.18 -34.16
CA ASN A 301 -0.46 -32.95 -34.11
C ASN A 301 -0.54 -33.69 -32.77
N ILE A 302 -1.50 -33.36 -31.95
CA ILE A 302 -1.72 -33.96 -30.62
C ILE A 302 -2.77 -35.06 -30.63
N TYR A 303 -3.30 -35.40 -31.80
CA TYR A 303 -4.43 -36.33 -31.96
C TYR A 303 -3.98 -37.73 -32.43
N ASN A 304 -4.87 -38.69 -32.23
CA ASN A 304 -4.71 -40.08 -32.65
C ASN A 304 -4.92 -40.33 -34.17
N LYS A 305 -4.98 -39.26 -34.96
CA LYS A 305 -5.22 -39.33 -36.43
C LYS A 305 -4.04 -38.75 -37.20
N ALA A 306 -3.82 -39.20 -38.39
CA ALA A 306 -2.87 -38.58 -39.32
C ALA A 306 -3.32 -37.17 -39.71
N ASN A 307 -2.36 -36.29 -40.08
CA ASN A 307 -2.61 -34.86 -40.34
C ASN A 307 -3.71 -34.63 -41.41
N ASP A 308 -3.73 -35.45 -42.46
CA ASP A 308 -4.69 -35.39 -43.55
C ASP A 308 -6.05 -36.07 -43.26
N GLN A 309 -6.20 -36.71 -42.09
CA GLN A 309 -7.40 -37.42 -41.65
C GLN A 309 -8.09 -36.75 -40.44
N LEU A 310 -7.62 -35.57 -39.99
CA LEU A 310 -8.12 -34.90 -38.82
C LEU A 310 -9.47 -34.21 -39.04
N PHE A 311 -9.71 -33.69 -40.24
CA PHE A 311 -10.87 -32.84 -40.55
C PHE A 311 -11.81 -33.45 -41.56
N ASP A 312 -13.09 -33.22 -41.39
CA ASP A 312 -14.10 -33.52 -42.41
C ASP A 312 -14.11 -32.44 -43.52
N ALA A 313 -14.99 -32.57 -44.49
CA ALA A 313 -15.11 -31.66 -45.64
C ALA A 313 -15.50 -30.23 -45.24
N ASN A 314 -16.02 -30.02 -44.02
CA ASN A 314 -16.46 -28.73 -43.49
C ASN A 314 -15.43 -28.12 -42.54
N GLY A 315 -14.30 -28.79 -42.28
CA GLY A 315 -13.25 -28.37 -41.38
C GLY A 315 -13.55 -28.61 -39.89
N LYS A 316 -14.48 -29.52 -39.61
CA LYS A 316 -14.72 -30.04 -38.27
C LYS A 316 -13.82 -31.26 -38.04
N LEU A 317 -13.33 -31.38 -36.79
CA LEU A 317 -12.61 -32.58 -36.39
C LEU A 317 -13.51 -33.81 -36.56
N VAL A 318 -12.95 -34.88 -37.10
CA VAL A 318 -13.70 -36.13 -37.24
C VAL A 318 -14.12 -36.70 -35.89
N SER A 319 -15.25 -37.36 -35.80
CA SER A 319 -15.91 -37.73 -34.54
C SER A 319 -15.09 -38.68 -33.66
N ASP A 320 -14.12 -39.42 -34.25
CA ASP A 320 -13.21 -40.32 -33.56
C ASP A 320 -11.79 -39.75 -33.38
N ALA A 321 -11.58 -38.48 -33.71
CA ALA A 321 -10.38 -37.75 -33.32
C ALA A 321 -10.40 -37.47 -31.82
N ARG A 322 -9.36 -37.88 -31.12
CA ARG A 322 -9.17 -37.61 -29.68
C ARG A 322 -7.73 -37.22 -29.44
N ILE A 323 -7.54 -36.33 -28.47
CA ILE A 323 -6.20 -35.96 -27.99
C ILE A 323 -5.59 -37.23 -27.35
N LEU A 324 -4.32 -37.49 -27.62
CA LEU A 324 -3.57 -38.58 -26.97
C LEU A 324 -3.40 -38.23 -25.47
N ASP A 325 -3.55 -39.25 -24.60
CA ASP A 325 -3.62 -39.07 -23.15
C ASP A 325 -2.43 -38.27 -22.58
N GLY A 326 -1.20 -38.56 -23.01
CA GLY A 326 -0.03 -37.84 -22.53
C GLY A 326 -0.02 -36.35 -22.92
N TYR A 327 -0.56 -35.99 -24.10
CA TYR A 327 -0.75 -34.59 -24.45
C TYR A 327 -1.86 -33.94 -23.61
N ALA A 328 -2.98 -34.64 -23.43
CA ALA A 328 -4.12 -34.09 -22.68
C ALA A 328 -3.77 -33.67 -21.25
N GLU A 329 -2.85 -34.38 -20.60
CA GLU A 329 -2.35 -34.10 -19.27
C GLU A 329 -1.37 -32.90 -19.18
N ASP A 330 -0.83 -32.42 -20.32
CA ASP A 330 0.29 -31.48 -20.42
C ASP A 330 -0.08 -30.16 -21.11
N LEU A 331 -1.37 -29.92 -21.39
CA LEU A 331 -1.84 -28.72 -22.08
C LEU A 331 -2.13 -27.55 -21.11
N ASP A 332 -2.26 -27.79 -19.80
CA ASP A 332 -2.54 -26.74 -18.81
C ASP A 332 -1.25 -26.09 -18.31
N TRP A 333 -0.82 -25.04 -18.98
CA TRP A 333 0.34 -24.25 -18.60
C TRP A 333 0.20 -23.55 -17.23
N TYR A 334 -1.04 -23.24 -16.81
CA TYR A 334 -1.24 -22.63 -15.51
C TYR A 334 -1.02 -23.62 -14.37
N ASP A 335 -1.47 -24.87 -14.52
CA ASP A 335 -1.28 -25.89 -13.48
C ASP A 335 0.20 -26.12 -13.19
N GLU A 336 1.03 -26.19 -14.25
CA GLU A 336 2.48 -26.37 -14.12
C GLU A 336 3.21 -25.11 -13.61
N ALA A 337 2.67 -23.89 -13.90
CA ALA A 337 3.26 -22.63 -13.49
C ALA A 337 2.98 -22.26 -12.02
N VAL A 338 1.94 -22.87 -11.41
CA VAL A 338 1.48 -22.50 -10.07
C VAL A 338 1.72 -23.63 -9.06
N ARG A 339 1.64 -23.27 -7.80
CA ARG A 339 1.72 -24.18 -6.65
C ARG A 339 0.78 -23.73 -5.56
N SER A 340 0.53 -24.58 -4.57
CA SER A 340 -0.05 -24.13 -3.32
C SER A 340 0.96 -23.28 -2.58
N GLY A 341 0.68 -21.99 -2.50
CA GLY A 341 1.49 -21.05 -1.72
C GLY A 341 1.16 -21.14 -0.23
N TYR A 342 2.06 -20.65 0.61
CA TYR A 342 1.81 -20.59 2.05
C TYR A 342 2.35 -19.32 2.69
N ARG A 343 1.78 -18.99 3.87
CA ARG A 343 2.23 -17.91 4.75
C ARG A 343 2.43 -18.43 6.16
N GLN A 344 3.57 -18.04 6.74
CA GLN A 344 3.88 -18.29 8.16
C GLN A 344 4.35 -16.97 8.76
N GLU A 345 3.67 -16.50 9.78
CA GLU A 345 4.01 -15.27 10.49
C GLU A 345 4.07 -15.54 12.00
N TYR A 346 5.17 -15.11 12.60
CA TYR A 346 5.42 -15.20 14.03
C TYR A 346 5.77 -13.79 14.51
N SER A 347 5.05 -13.29 15.50
CA SER A 347 5.27 -11.98 16.08
C SER A 347 5.21 -12.06 17.59
N PHE A 348 6.31 -11.70 18.25
CA PHE A 348 6.39 -11.62 19.69
C PHE A 348 6.58 -10.19 20.12
N SER A 349 5.82 -9.73 21.11
CA SER A 349 5.95 -8.37 21.64
C SER A 349 5.78 -8.34 23.15
N GLY A 350 6.39 -7.32 23.77
CA GLY A 350 6.25 -7.03 25.17
C GLY A 350 5.97 -5.55 25.39
N SER A 351 5.08 -5.22 26.34
CA SER A 351 4.72 -3.85 26.66
C SER A 351 4.49 -3.64 28.14
N HIS A 352 4.86 -2.44 28.61
CA HIS A 352 4.62 -1.98 29.97
C HIS A 352 4.54 -0.46 29.99
N ALA A 353 3.74 0.11 30.90
CA ALA A 353 3.69 1.53 31.17
C ALA A 353 3.58 1.82 32.65
N SER A 354 4.33 2.82 33.11
CA SER A 354 4.22 3.41 34.45
C SER A 354 4.00 4.92 34.32
N SER A 355 3.79 5.60 35.44
CA SER A 355 3.73 7.07 35.45
C SER A 355 4.99 7.75 34.93
N LYS A 356 6.17 7.10 35.06
CA LYS A 356 7.49 7.68 34.74
C LYS A 356 8.10 7.15 33.43
N SER A 357 7.66 5.97 32.98
CA SER A 357 8.22 5.37 31.75
C SER A 357 7.24 4.42 31.12
N ASP A 358 7.34 4.27 29.83
CA ASP A 358 6.70 3.18 29.07
C ASP A 358 7.70 2.59 28.05
N TYR A 359 7.56 1.31 27.80
CA TYR A 359 8.38 0.62 26.84
C TYR A 359 7.58 -0.44 26.09
N TYR A 360 7.94 -0.58 24.83
CA TYR A 360 7.43 -1.58 23.91
C TYR A 360 8.59 -2.18 23.13
N PHE A 361 8.60 -3.48 22.95
CA PHE A 361 9.52 -4.16 22.05
C PHE A 361 8.80 -5.26 21.28
N SER A 362 9.29 -5.55 20.08
CA SER A 362 8.78 -6.60 19.23
C SER A 362 9.88 -7.23 18.39
N VAL A 363 9.66 -8.50 18.04
CA VAL A 363 10.41 -9.22 17.00
C VAL A 363 9.36 -9.96 16.15
N GLY A 364 9.48 -9.84 14.83
CA GLY A 364 8.57 -10.48 13.88
C GLY A 364 9.33 -11.20 12.78
N TYR A 365 8.86 -12.37 12.39
CA TYR A 365 9.32 -13.13 11.24
C TYR A 365 8.14 -13.49 10.35
N LEU A 366 8.26 -13.21 9.07
CA LEU A 366 7.30 -13.54 8.02
C LEU A 366 8.01 -14.34 6.93
N ASP A 367 7.46 -15.51 6.59
CA ASP A 367 7.82 -16.31 5.43
C ASP A 367 6.58 -16.55 4.57
N GLU A 368 6.63 -16.09 3.34
CA GLU A 368 5.51 -16.10 2.42
C GLU A 368 5.96 -16.64 1.06
N LYS A 369 5.35 -17.73 0.63
CA LYS A 369 5.53 -18.29 -0.71
C LYS A 369 4.26 -18.08 -1.51
N GLY A 370 4.38 -17.36 -2.62
CA GLY A 370 3.28 -17.13 -3.53
C GLY A 370 2.84 -18.39 -4.24
N TYR A 371 1.65 -18.34 -4.81
CA TYR A 371 1.12 -19.47 -5.60
C TYR A 371 1.80 -19.59 -6.99
N VAL A 372 2.46 -18.55 -7.48
CA VAL A 372 3.34 -18.66 -8.66
C VAL A 372 4.71 -19.18 -8.20
N THR A 373 5.24 -20.17 -8.91
CA THR A 373 6.55 -20.76 -8.60
C THR A 373 7.65 -19.69 -8.65
N ASN A 374 8.58 -19.71 -7.67
CA ASN A 374 9.67 -18.74 -7.49
C ASN A 374 9.23 -17.31 -7.13
N SER A 375 8.02 -17.13 -6.61
CA SER A 375 7.61 -15.87 -5.99
C SER A 375 7.57 -16.03 -4.46
N ASP A 376 8.61 -15.54 -3.78
CA ASP A 376 8.79 -15.72 -2.33
C ASP A 376 9.18 -14.42 -1.65
N PHE A 377 8.76 -14.26 -0.40
CA PHE A 377 9.10 -13.12 0.43
C PHE A 377 9.40 -13.54 1.87
N ASN A 378 10.55 -13.12 2.39
CA ASN A 378 10.90 -13.30 3.78
C ASN A 378 11.22 -11.96 4.42
N ARG A 379 10.73 -11.74 5.64
CA ARG A 379 11.01 -10.53 6.42
C ARG A 379 11.25 -10.83 7.88
N LEU A 380 12.38 -10.36 8.41
CA LEU A 380 12.66 -10.28 9.83
C LEU A 380 12.59 -8.82 10.28
N THR A 381 11.84 -8.53 11.34
CA THR A 381 11.71 -7.19 11.90
C THR A 381 12.03 -7.18 13.38
N GLY A 382 12.55 -6.05 13.87
CA GLY A 382 12.75 -5.79 15.29
C GLY A 382 12.47 -4.34 15.59
N ARG A 383 11.77 -4.06 16.71
CA ARG A 383 11.45 -2.71 17.16
C ARG A 383 11.55 -2.57 18.66
N ALA A 384 12.05 -1.41 19.12
CA ALA A 384 12.02 -1.01 20.52
C ALA A 384 11.62 0.48 20.61
N ALA A 385 10.67 0.79 21.48
CA ALA A 385 10.23 2.14 21.78
C ALA A 385 10.26 2.36 23.28
N LEU A 386 10.97 3.39 23.71
CA LEU A 386 11.23 3.74 25.11
C LEU A 386 10.83 5.19 25.32
N ASN A 387 9.98 5.47 26.28
CA ASN A 387 9.58 6.82 26.65
C ASN A 387 9.79 7.03 28.17
N PHE A 388 10.30 8.19 28.53
CA PHE A 388 10.63 8.55 29.90
C PHE A 388 10.01 9.91 30.25
N ARG A 389 9.48 10.00 31.45
CA ARG A 389 8.88 11.20 32.05
C ARG A 389 9.57 11.51 33.40
N PRO A 390 10.87 11.88 33.37
CA PRO A 390 11.66 12.00 34.59
C PRO A 390 11.21 13.20 35.46
N ARG A 391 10.57 14.19 34.86
CA ARG A 391 9.98 15.35 35.52
C ARG A 391 8.65 15.73 34.87
N ASN A 392 7.79 16.40 35.57
CA ASN A 392 6.48 16.85 35.03
C ASN A 392 6.65 17.85 33.87
N TRP A 393 7.77 18.58 33.83
CA TRP A 393 8.10 19.55 32.79
C TRP A 393 8.95 18.96 31.64
N PHE A 394 9.43 17.69 31.75
CA PHE A 394 10.32 17.12 30.76
C PHE A 394 9.92 15.69 30.43
N ASN A 395 9.65 15.41 29.13
CA ASN A 395 9.45 14.08 28.58
C ASN A 395 10.49 13.84 27.48
N THR A 396 10.90 12.61 27.29
CA THR A 396 11.78 12.21 26.20
C THR A 396 11.46 10.79 25.75
N GLY A 397 11.73 10.48 24.51
CA GLY A 397 11.60 9.11 23.99
C GLY A 397 12.53 8.82 22.84
N PHE A 398 12.75 7.54 22.67
CA PHE A 398 13.59 7.00 21.61
C PHE A 398 12.92 5.75 21.03
N THR A 399 12.90 5.66 19.71
CA THR A 399 12.42 4.49 18.97
C THR A 399 13.50 4.05 17.99
N ILE A 400 13.76 2.77 17.94
CA ILE A 400 14.60 2.13 16.92
C ILE A 400 13.82 0.96 16.32
N ALA A 401 13.85 0.85 15.00
CA ALA A 401 13.26 -0.27 14.27
C ALA A 401 14.18 -0.66 13.12
N GLY A 402 14.24 -1.95 12.82
CA GLY A 402 15.01 -2.47 11.71
C GLY A 402 14.28 -3.61 11.00
N SER A 403 14.57 -3.78 9.72
CA SER A 403 14.10 -4.92 8.95
C SER A 403 15.18 -5.48 8.04
N HIS A 404 15.16 -6.79 7.88
CA HIS A 404 15.89 -7.52 6.84
C HIS A 404 14.87 -8.25 5.97
N GLN A 405 14.95 -8.04 4.65
CA GLN A 405 14.03 -8.62 3.70
C GLN A 405 14.76 -9.29 2.55
N LYS A 406 14.18 -10.38 2.09
CA LYS A 406 14.57 -11.06 0.86
C LYS A 406 13.32 -11.34 0.04
N THR A 407 13.30 -10.88 -1.20
CA THR A 407 12.25 -11.14 -2.17
C THR A 407 12.84 -11.94 -3.33
N ASN A 408 12.21 -13.04 -3.70
CA ASN A 408 12.39 -13.67 -5.00
C ASN A 408 11.18 -13.28 -5.85
N SER A 409 11.44 -12.79 -7.05
CA SER A 409 10.39 -12.39 -7.99
C SER A 409 10.48 -13.27 -9.23
N THR A 410 9.35 -13.56 -9.84
CA THR A 410 9.33 -14.03 -11.23
C THR A 410 9.86 -12.91 -12.13
N SER A 411 10.54 -13.27 -13.22
CA SER A 411 10.95 -12.27 -14.21
C SER A 411 9.70 -11.75 -14.95
N GLY A 412 9.65 -10.43 -15.23
CA GLY A 412 8.63 -9.84 -16.09
C GLY A 412 7.27 -9.65 -15.41
N ASP A 413 7.14 -8.53 -14.71
CA ASP A 413 5.87 -8.00 -14.20
C ASP A 413 5.15 -7.09 -15.23
N ASP A 414 5.81 -6.79 -16.35
CA ASP A 414 5.21 -6.06 -17.48
C ASP A 414 4.15 -6.94 -18.17
N ALA A 415 2.96 -6.37 -18.40
CA ALA A 415 1.84 -7.01 -19.06
C ALA A 415 2.16 -7.49 -20.48
N ASN A 416 3.17 -6.93 -21.14
CA ASN A 416 3.61 -7.29 -22.49
C ASN A 416 4.89 -8.15 -22.51
N SER A 417 5.42 -8.52 -21.36
CA SER A 417 6.66 -9.31 -21.27
C SER A 417 6.40 -10.80 -21.47
N PHE A 418 7.16 -11.43 -22.35
CA PHE A 418 7.13 -12.90 -22.54
C PHE A 418 7.61 -13.69 -21.31
N THR A 419 8.20 -13.02 -20.33
CA THR A 419 8.57 -13.61 -19.04
C THR A 419 7.48 -13.45 -17.99
N ASN A 420 6.37 -12.77 -18.31
CA ASN A 420 5.18 -12.70 -17.48
C ASN A 420 4.40 -14.01 -17.60
N VAL A 421 4.32 -14.74 -16.49
CA VAL A 421 3.66 -16.07 -16.44
C VAL A 421 2.20 -16.01 -16.91
N PHE A 422 1.44 -15.00 -16.45
CA PHE A 422 0.02 -14.87 -16.81
C PHE A 422 -0.18 -14.50 -18.28
N MET A 423 0.62 -13.57 -18.79
CA MET A 423 0.56 -13.17 -20.19
C MET A 423 0.90 -14.36 -21.10
N TYR A 424 1.97 -15.07 -20.79
CA TYR A 424 2.40 -16.21 -21.58
C TYR A 424 1.38 -17.36 -21.58
N CYS A 425 0.92 -17.79 -20.38
CA CYS A 425 -0.06 -18.88 -20.25
C CYS A 425 -1.42 -18.52 -20.88
N ARG A 426 -1.80 -17.23 -20.94
CA ARG A 426 -3.02 -16.78 -21.60
C ARG A 426 -2.93 -16.82 -23.12
N ASN A 427 -1.76 -16.54 -23.67
CA ASN A 427 -1.57 -16.35 -25.11
C ASN A 427 -0.98 -17.58 -25.83
N ILE A 428 -0.43 -18.55 -25.09
CA ILE A 428 0.00 -19.80 -25.71
C ILE A 428 -1.21 -20.56 -26.24
N SER A 429 -1.11 -21.08 -27.48
CA SER A 429 -2.23 -21.80 -28.08
C SER A 429 -2.49 -23.12 -27.35
N PRO A 430 -3.77 -23.53 -27.18
CA PRO A 430 -4.18 -24.64 -26.30
C PRO A 430 -3.81 -26.01 -26.81
N ILE A 431 -3.14 -26.14 -27.97
CA ILE A 431 -2.63 -27.38 -28.53
C ILE A 431 -1.16 -27.63 -28.18
N TYR A 432 -0.43 -26.60 -27.64
CA TYR A 432 1.00 -26.78 -27.37
C TYR A 432 1.21 -27.23 -25.94
N PRO A 433 1.84 -28.40 -25.73
CA PRO A 433 2.13 -28.91 -24.39
C PRO A 433 3.28 -28.16 -23.73
N VAL A 434 3.39 -28.28 -22.41
CA VAL A 434 4.50 -27.72 -21.62
C VAL A 434 5.80 -28.48 -21.93
N HIS A 435 5.73 -29.82 -22.12
CA HIS A 435 6.90 -30.67 -22.33
C HIS A 435 6.95 -31.22 -23.75
N LEU A 436 8.12 -31.67 -24.14
CA LEU A 436 8.29 -32.43 -25.40
C LEU A 436 7.70 -33.82 -25.28
N HIS A 437 7.03 -34.25 -26.34
CA HIS A 437 6.45 -35.60 -26.47
C HIS A 437 6.98 -36.34 -27.69
N ASN A 438 6.93 -37.62 -27.60
CA ASN A 438 7.09 -38.52 -28.74
C ASN A 438 5.79 -38.56 -29.56
N ALA A 439 5.85 -39.12 -30.78
CA ALA A 439 4.70 -39.17 -31.68
C ALA A 439 3.51 -40.03 -31.13
N ASP A 440 3.77 -40.91 -30.19
CA ASP A 440 2.76 -41.73 -29.50
C ASP A 440 2.11 -41.01 -28.29
N GLY A 441 2.50 -39.77 -28.01
CA GLY A 441 2.03 -38.96 -26.88
C GLY A 441 2.79 -39.20 -25.58
N THR A 442 3.80 -40.07 -25.52
CA THR A 442 4.61 -40.24 -24.31
C THR A 442 5.61 -39.12 -24.15
N TYR A 443 5.96 -38.76 -22.89
CA TYR A 443 6.93 -37.69 -22.58
C TYR A 443 8.33 -38.03 -23.11
N ARG A 444 8.99 -37.04 -23.66
CA ARG A 444 10.42 -37.12 -23.95
C ARG A 444 11.21 -36.84 -22.66
N LEU A 445 12.11 -37.78 -22.33
CA LEU A 445 12.89 -37.68 -21.09
C LEU A 445 14.34 -37.27 -21.40
N ASP A 446 14.97 -36.56 -20.48
CA ASP A 446 16.39 -36.28 -20.49
C ASP A 446 17.21 -37.53 -20.02
N ALA A 447 18.54 -37.44 -20.05
CA ALA A 447 19.41 -38.51 -19.59
C ALA A 447 19.26 -38.88 -18.11
N SER A 448 18.64 -38.01 -17.31
CA SER A 448 18.35 -38.22 -15.89
C SER A 448 16.92 -38.72 -15.63
N GLY A 449 16.12 -38.88 -16.67
CA GLY A 449 14.73 -39.36 -16.59
C GLY A 449 13.72 -38.27 -16.31
N ASN A 450 14.07 -36.96 -16.38
CA ASN A 450 13.13 -35.88 -16.23
C ASN A 450 12.44 -35.54 -17.56
N ARG A 451 11.21 -35.04 -17.50
CA ARG A 451 10.49 -34.51 -18.67
C ARG A 451 11.25 -33.33 -19.26
N GLN A 452 11.44 -33.30 -20.56
CA GLN A 452 12.09 -32.22 -21.27
C GLN A 452 11.07 -31.11 -21.57
N PHE A 453 11.36 -29.87 -21.24
CA PHE A 453 10.53 -28.72 -21.61
C PHE A 453 10.59 -28.48 -23.14
N ASP A 454 9.45 -28.03 -23.71
CA ASP A 454 9.39 -27.70 -25.13
C ASP A 454 9.92 -26.26 -25.40
N PRO A 455 11.08 -26.08 -26.06
CA PRO A 455 11.60 -24.75 -26.40
C PRO A 455 10.87 -24.08 -27.58
N GLY A 456 9.89 -24.75 -28.23
CA GLY A 456 9.22 -24.30 -29.46
C GLY A 456 9.97 -24.62 -30.75
N GLN A 457 11.26 -24.85 -30.65
CA GLN A 457 12.14 -25.36 -31.68
C GLN A 457 13.40 -25.96 -31.06
N TYR A 458 13.92 -27.03 -31.69
CA TYR A 458 15.21 -27.60 -31.27
C TYR A 458 15.99 -28.15 -32.46
N THR A 459 17.29 -28.27 -32.29
CA THR A 459 18.15 -28.93 -33.32
C THR A 459 18.23 -30.43 -33.04
N ALA A 460 17.86 -31.26 -34.02
CA ALA A 460 18.00 -32.69 -33.92
C ALA A 460 19.46 -33.13 -34.10
N ASP A 461 19.76 -34.41 -33.83
CA ASP A 461 21.12 -34.96 -33.90
C ASP A 461 21.72 -34.92 -35.32
N ASP A 462 20.88 -34.87 -36.36
CA ASP A 462 21.27 -34.70 -37.76
C ASP A 462 21.50 -33.25 -38.19
N GLY A 463 21.36 -32.31 -37.26
CA GLY A 463 21.52 -30.87 -37.48
C GLY A 463 20.27 -30.17 -38.03
N SER A 464 19.18 -30.90 -38.30
CA SER A 464 17.92 -30.25 -38.70
C SER A 464 17.25 -29.49 -37.58
N VAL A 465 16.60 -28.35 -37.89
CA VAL A 465 15.79 -27.60 -36.94
C VAL A 465 14.36 -28.15 -36.98
N ILE A 466 13.92 -28.69 -35.86
CA ILE A 466 12.55 -29.16 -35.66
C ILE A 466 11.77 -28.08 -34.92
N GLN A 467 10.75 -27.57 -35.59
CA GLN A 467 9.79 -26.66 -35.00
C GLN A 467 8.64 -27.46 -34.38
N THR A 468 8.32 -27.16 -33.10
CA THR A 468 7.26 -27.83 -32.34
C THR A 468 6.04 -26.92 -32.15
N ARG A 469 6.19 -25.59 -32.34
CA ARG A 469 5.08 -24.63 -32.30
C ARG A 469 5.39 -23.37 -33.10
N ASN A 470 4.36 -22.66 -33.51
CA ASN A 470 4.47 -21.43 -34.28
C ASN A 470 4.60 -20.15 -33.40
N GLN A 471 4.58 -20.31 -32.09
CA GLN A 471 4.63 -19.23 -31.12
C GLN A 471 5.82 -19.43 -30.19
N TYR A 472 6.40 -18.29 -29.76
CA TYR A 472 7.40 -18.25 -28.71
C TYR A 472 8.57 -19.23 -28.89
N ALA A 473 9.09 -19.35 -30.10
CA ALA A 473 10.31 -20.10 -30.36
C ALA A 473 11.46 -19.59 -29.47
N ASP A 474 12.23 -20.50 -28.88
CA ASP A 474 13.28 -20.19 -27.90
C ASP A 474 12.81 -19.50 -26.62
N ARG A 475 11.52 -19.66 -26.29
CA ARG A 475 10.92 -19.11 -25.09
C ARG A 475 10.12 -20.17 -24.36
N HIS A 476 10.19 -20.19 -23.03
CA HIS A 476 9.40 -21.08 -22.20
C HIS A 476 9.27 -20.51 -20.78
N VAL A 477 8.16 -19.85 -20.50
CA VAL A 477 8.01 -19.04 -19.27
C VAL A 477 8.25 -19.84 -17.98
N ILE A 478 7.81 -21.09 -17.90
CA ILE A 478 7.99 -21.94 -16.71
C ILE A 478 9.47 -22.33 -16.58
N TRP A 479 10.09 -22.80 -17.63
CA TRP A 479 11.50 -23.20 -17.64
C TRP A 479 12.42 -22.01 -17.39
N GLU A 480 12.15 -20.85 -18.03
CA GLU A 480 12.87 -19.61 -17.77
C GLU A 480 12.73 -19.20 -16.28
N ASN A 481 11.51 -19.30 -15.70
CA ASN A 481 11.27 -18.97 -14.31
C ASN A 481 12.00 -19.89 -13.31
N LEU A 482 12.20 -21.17 -13.67
CA LEU A 482 12.96 -22.13 -12.86
C LEU A 482 14.47 -21.86 -12.90
N LEU A 483 15.01 -21.45 -14.06
CA LEU A 483 16.45 -21.25 -14.28
C LEU A 483 16.90 -19.84 -13.90
N ASN A 484 16.08 -18.82 -14.16
CA ASN A 484 16.39 -17.43 -13.91
C ASN A 484 16.28 -17.08 -12.43
N LYS A 485 16.97 -16.03 -12.00
CA LYS A 485 16.91 -15.55 -10.62
C LYS A 485 16.71 -14.05 -10.61
N SER A 486 15.70 -13.60 -9.93
CA SER A 486 15.43 -12.18 -9.66
C SER A 486 15.26 -12.02 -8.15
N ARG A 487 16.25 -11.40 -7.49
CA ARG A 487 16.32 -11.33 -6.03
C ARG A 487 16.56 -9.91 -5.57
N THR A 488 15.77 -9.48 -4.59
CA THR A 488 15.97 -8.22 -3.88
C THR A 488 16.31 -8.50 -2.43
N PHE A 489 17.41 -7.94 -1.95
CA PHE A 489 17.80 -7.91 -0.54
C PHE A 489 17.65 -6.48 -0.05
N ARG A 490 16.94 -6.28 1.06
CA ARG A 490 16.72 -4.95 1.64
C ARG A 490 16.99 -4.97 3.13
N ASN A 491 17.81 -4.03 3.59
CA ASN A 491 18.08 -3.80 5.00
C ASN A 491 17.70 -2.37 5.34
N THR A 492 16.88 -2.19 6.38
CA THR A 492 16.45 -0.87 6.83
C THR A 492 16.77 -0.69 8.30
N LEU A 493 17.12 0.53 8.66
CA LEU A 493 17.25 0.98 10.03
C LEU A 493 16.59 2.35 10.15
N GLN A 494 15.61 2.45 11.03
CA GLN A 494 14.92 3.67 11.39
C GLN A 494 15.18 3.98 12.86
N SER A 495 15.48 5.23 13.16
CA SER A 495 15.59 5.72 14.53
C SER A 495 14.92 7.07 14.67
N SER A 496 14.22 7.29 15.77
CA SER A 496 13.64 8.59 16.11
C SER A 496 13.82 8.89 17.58
N ALA A 497 14.00 10.16 17.89
CA ALA A 497 14.09 10.65 19.26
C ALA A 497 13.33 11.96 19.38
N TYR A 498 12.72 12.21 20.56
CA TYR A 498 12.08 13.47 20.86
C TYR A 498 12.34 13.92 22.30
N MET A 499 12.21 15.23 22.52
CA MET A 499 12.25 15.87 23.82
C MET A 499 11.13 16.91 23.90
N ASP A 500 10.30 16.82 24.94
CA ASP A 500 9.23 17.78 25.22
C ASP A 500 9.61 18.57 26.49
N PHE A 501 9.55 19.88 26.41
CA PHE A 501 9.74 20.81 27.50
C PHE A 501 8.44 21.56 27.77
N LYS A 502 7.83 21.33 28.92
CA LYS A 502 6.58 21.98 29.35
C LYS A 502 6.91 23.16 30.31
N PHE A 503 6.36 24.32 30.04
CA PHE A 503 6.62 25.51 30.82
C PHE A 503 5.40 26.44 30.81
N LEU A 504 5.31 27.32 31.80
CA LEU A 504 4.20 28.28 31.98
C LEU A 504 2.80 27.63 31.90
N ASN A 505 2.69 26.35 32.31
CA ASN A 505 1.52 25.46 32.29
C ASN A 505 0.92 25.14 30.90
N ASP A 506 0.89 26.10 30.00
CA ASP A 506 0.19 26.02 28.72
C ASP A 506 1.12 25.75 27.50
N PHE A 507 2.42 25.93 27.69
CA PHE A 507 3.40 25.80 26.62
C PHE A 507 4.08 24.44 26.64
N THR A 508 4.26 23.87 25.45
CA THR A 508 5.12 22.71 25.24
C THR A 508 6.03 22.98 24.05
N PHE A 509 7.34 22.96 24.28
CA PHE A 509 8.34 22.99 23.22
C PHE A 509 8.84 21.58 22.96
N THR A 510 8.70 21.11 21.72
CA THR A 510 9.12 19.78 21.27
C THR A 510 10.25 19.89 20.26
N VAL A 511 11.32 19.14 20.49
CA VAL A 511 12.36 18.88 19.50
C VAL A 511 12.30 17.41 19.11
N LYS A 512 12.26 17.12 17.82
CA LYS A 512 12.17 15.75 17.31
C LYS A 512 13.10 15.54 16.13
N GLY A 513 13.82 14.42 16.14
CA GLY A 513 14.67 13.98 15.04
C GLY A 513 14.34 12.56 14.61
N GLU A 514 14.41 12.30 13.30
CA GLU A 514 14.30 10.98 12.72
C GLU A 514 15.39 10.75 11.68
N MET A 515 15.91 9.55 11.63
CA MET A 515 16.83 9.08 10.60
C MET A 515 16.37 7.73 10.07
N ASN A 516 16.36 7.59 8.75
CA ASN A 516 16.12 6.34 8.06
C ASN A 516 17.28 6.02 7.12
N VAL A 517 17.81 4.80 7.20
CA VAL A 517 18.85 4.26 6.32
C VAL A 517 18.31 3.00 5.68
N ARG A 518 18.34 2.92 4.35
CA ARG A 518 17.92 1.75 3.59
C ARG A 518 19.01 1.38 2.59
N ASN A 519 19.47 0.15 2.65
CA ASN A 519 20.36 -0.45 1.66
C ASN A 519 19.60 -1.55 0.95
N GLN A 520 19.54 -1.48 -0.37
CA GLN A 520 18.85 -2.45 -1.21
C GLN A 520 19.82 -2.93 -2.30
N GLU A 521 19.87 -4.23 -2.50
CA GLU A 521 20.60 -4.86 -3.58
C GLU A 521 19.61 -5.68 -4.42
N TYR A 522 19.54 -5.39 -5.70
CA TYR A 522 18.84 -6.18 -6.69
C TYR A 522 19.84 -7.02 -7.47
N ARG A 523 19.58 -8.32 -7.62
CA ARG A 523 20.38 -9.28 -8.37
C ARG A 523 19.50 -9.96 -9.42
N SER A 524 19.89 -9.86 -10.68
CA SER A 524 19.25 -10.57 -11.77
C SER A 524 20.24 -11.53 -12.42
N TYR A 525 19.73 -12.69 -12.82
CA TYR A 525 20.44 -13.68 -13.60
C TYR A 525 19.48 -14.31 -14.60
N ASP A 526 19.82 -14.26 -15.87
CA ASP A 526 19.13 -14.96 -16.93
C ASP A 526 20.08 -16.04 -17.50
N ASN A 527 19.55 -17.25 -17.61
CA ASN A 527 20.26 -18.45 -18.01
C ASN A 527 20.71 -18.40 -19.49
N ALA A 528 21.67 -19.27 -19.87
CA ALA A 528 22.15 -19.40 -21.26
C ALA A 528 21.35 -20.40 -22.12
N ILE A 529 20.44 -21.14 -21.52
CA ILE A 529 19.78 -22.27 -22.15
C ILE A 529 18.61 -21.82 -23.01
N ILE A 530 17.74 -20.94 -22.44
CA ILE A 530 16.50 -20.51 -23.06
C ILE A 530 16.15 -19.08 -22.70
N GLY A 531 15.42 -18.40 -23.57
CA GLY A 531 14.90 -17.08 -23.31
C GLY A 531 15.92 -15.94 -23.47
N ASN A 532 15.71 -14.85 -22.72
CA ASN A 532 16.43 -13.59 -22.91
C ASN A 532 17.97 -13.70 -22.72
N GLY A 533 18.44 -14.66 -21.96
CA GLY A 533 19.87 -14.84 -21.70
C GLY A 533 20.59 -15.71 -22.73
N LYS A 534 19.86 -16.50 -23.55
CA LYS A 534 20.44 -17.46 -24.50
C LYS A 534 21.38 -16.78 -25.49
N GLY A 535 20.94 -15.69 -26.13
CA GLY A 535 21.73 -14.99 -27.14
C GLY A 535 23.01 -14.32 -26.58
N ASN A 536 23.12 -14.17 -25.27
CA ASN A 536 24.27 -13.59 -24.59
C ASN A 536 25.12 -14.63 -23.84
N ASN A 537 24.86 -15.92 -24.04
CA ASN A 537 25.44 -17.00 -23.26
C ASN A 537 25.32 -16.76 -21.75
N GLY A 538 24.10 -16.42 -21.31
CA GLY A 538 23.78 -16.00 -19.94
C GLY A 538 24.17 -14.56 -19.61
N ARG A 539 23.43 -13.95 -18.71
CA ARG A 539 23.66 -12.58 -18.25
C ARG A 539 23.33 -12.39 -16.77
N SER A 540 24.04 -11.50 -16.14
CA SER A 540 23.78 -11.12 -14.73
C SER A 540 23.95 -9.64 -14.51
N SER A 541 23.08 -9.08 -13.68
CA SER A 541 23.20 -7.69 -13.25
C SER A 541 23.09 -7.54 -11.73
N ARG A 542 23.69 -6.47 -11.22
CA ARG A 542 23.51 -5.99 -9.84
C ARG A 542 23.24 -4.53 -9.83
N SER A 543 22.18 -4.15 -9.11
CA SER A 543 21.89 -2.76 -8.76
C SER A 543 21.96 -2.60 -7.26
N ILE A 544 22.74 -1.64 -6.81
CA ILE A 544 22.90 -1.32 -5.39
C ILE A 544 22.36 0.07 -5.15
N TYR A 545 21.40 0.18 -4.24
CA TYR A 545 20.73 1.40 -3.87
C TYR A 545 21.01 1.70 -2.40
N ARG A 546 21.46 2.90 -2.10
CA ARG A 546 21.67 3.39 -0.73
C ARG A 546 20.87 4.65 -0.52
N TYR A 547 19.94 4.61 0.42
CA TYR A 547 19.11 5.73 0.80
C TYR A 547 19.43 6.18 2.21
N LYS A 548 19.56 7.47 2.41
CA LYS A 548 19.67 8.10 3.73
C LYS A 548 18.78 9.31 3.76
N ASN A 549 17.88 9.37 4.70
CA ASN A 549 17.09 10.56 4.95
C ASN A 549 17.02 10.86 6.44
N TRP A 550 16.92 12.12 6.75
CA TRP A 550 16.67 12.59 8.11
C TRP A 550 15.71 13.77 8.09
N THR A 551 14.91 13.85 9.15
CA THR A 551 13.99 14.95 9.44
C THR A 551 14.29 15.50 10.81
N PHE A 552 14.32 16.81 10.95
CA PHE A 552 14.47 17.50 12.21
C PHE A 552 13.36 18.54 12.37
N GLN A 553 12.63 18.49 13.49
CA GLN A 553 11.46 19.31 13.77
C GLN A 553 11.61 20.04 15.10
N GLN A 554 11.23 21.30 15.13
CA GLN A 554 11.02 22.09 16.33
C GLN A 554 9.59 22.60 16.34
N GLN A 555 8.90 22.46 17.47
CA GLN A 555 7.49 22.81 17.60
C GLN A 555 7.27 23.52 18.91
N LEU A 556 6.51 24.61 18.87
CA LEU A 556 6.00 25.30 20.06
C LEU A 556 4.48 25.23 20.05
N ASN A 557 3.91 24.54 21.01
CA ASN A 557 2.48 24.42 21.23
C ASN A 557 2.06 25.26 22.43
N TRP A 558 1.01 26.07 22.26
CA TRP A 558 0.32 26.78 23.32
C TRP A 558 -1.15 26.38 23.30
N ASN A 559 -1.67 25.92 24.45
CA ASN A 559 -3.06 25.56 24.63
C ASN A 559 -3.61 26.22 25.89
N HIS A 560 -4.65 27.03 25.74
CA HIS A 560 -5.27 27.72 26.85
C HIS A 560 -6.80 27.68 26.76
N LYS A 561 -7.44 27.52 27.91
CA LYS A 561 -8.89 27.54 28.06
C LYS A 561 -9.36 28.77 28.82
N PHE A 562 -10.07 29.67 28.14
CA PHE A 562 -10.68 30.88 28.69
C PHE A 562 -12.19 30.61 28.93
N GLY A 563 -12.54 30.03 30.07
CA GLY A 563 -13.93 29.65 30.36
C GLY A 563 -14.43 28.60 29.34
N ASP A 564 -15.38 28.96 28.49
CA ASP A 564 -15.96 28.11 27.45
C ASP A 564 -15.20 28.15 26.11
N HIS A 565 -14.20 29.04 26.03
CA HIS A 565 -13.36 29.21 24.84
C HIS A 565 -12.07 28.42 24.99
N ASN A 566 -11.70 27.63 24.00
CA ASN A 566 -10.44 26.91 23.95
C ASN A 566 -9.63 27.37 22.74
N VAL A 567 -8.36 27.76 22.95
CA VAL A 567 -7.46 28.22 21.89
C VAL A 567 -6.21 27.35 21.90
N SER A 568 -5.83 26.86 20.74
CA SER A 568 -4.58 26.11 20.53
C SER A 568 -3.79 26.73 19.39
N VAL A 569 -2.52 27.06 19.65
CA VAL A 569 -1.59 27.61 18.66
C VAL A 569 -0.39 26.69 18.56
N LEU A 570 -0.03 26.34 17.33
CA LEU A 570 1.19 25.60 16.97
C LEU A 570 2.05 26.50 16.09
N LEU A 571 3.33 26.63 16.44
CA LEU A 571 4.37 27.13 15.55
C LEU A 571 5.41 26.04 15.35
N GLY A 572 5.89 25.87 14.14
CA GLY A 572 6.82 24.80 13.83
C GLY A 572 7.85 25.18 12.75
N HIS A 573 8.98 24.53 12.84
CA HIS A 573 10.04 24.55 11.85
C HIS A 573 10.47 23.11 11.56
N GLU A 574 10.70 22.75 10.28
CA GLU A 574 11.08 21.43 9.84
C GLU A 574 12.17 21.51 8.78
N ASN A 575 13.20 20.69 8.94
CA ASN A 575 14.20 20.42 7.91
C ASN A 575 14.13 18.94 7.51
N TYR A 576 14.19 18.69 6.22
CA TYR A 576 14.29 17.36 5.65
C TYR A 576 15.48 17.29 4.70
N SER A 577 16.22 16.19 4.73
CA SER A 577 17.31 15.89 3.81
C SER A 577 17.23 14.45 3.34
N TYR A 578 17.40 14.26 2.06
CA TYR A 578 17.41 12.98 1.38
C TYR A 578 18.69 12.85 0.56
N PHE A 579 19.30 11.69 0.64
CA PHE A 579 20.45 11.28 -0.16
C PHE A 579 20.18 9.92 -0.78
N TYR A 580 20.47 9.79 -2.04
CA TYR A 580 20.35 8.58 -2.84
C TYR A 580 21.66 8.32 -3.56
N ASP A 581 22.11 7.06 -3.56
CA ASP A 581 23.30 6.59 -4.25
C ASP A 581 22.98 5.30 -4.97
N TYR A 582 23.33 5.23 -6.24
CA TYR A 582 23.04 4.13 -7.14
C TYR A 582 24.33 3.63 -7.79
N THR A 583 24.45 2.31 -7.87
CA THR A 583 25.51 1.63 -8.62
C THR A 583 24.89 0.47 -9.39
N TYR A 584 25.24 0.34 -10.65
CA TYR A 584 24.76 -0.71 -11.55
C TYR A 584 25.93 -1.37 -12.26
N ILE A 585 25.90 -2.70 -12.38
CA ILE A 585 26.85 -3.51 -13.14
C ILE A 585 26.05 -4.58 -13.88
N TYR A 586 26.33 -4.71 -15.18
CA TYR A 586 25.73 -5.71 -16.07
C TYR A 586 26.82 -6.41 -16.86
N LYS A 587 26.80 -7.75 -16.79
CA LYS A 587 27.77 -8.61 -17.46
C LYS A 587 27.08 -9.76 -18.21
N THR A 588 27.72 -10.21 -19.28
CA THR A 588 27.27 -11.32 -20.15
C THR A 588 28.38 -12.34 -20.33
N ASN A 589 28.05 -13.45 -20.99
CA ASN A 589 28.95 -14.54 -21.35
C ASN A 589 29.48 -15.28 -20.12
N GLN A 590 28.63 -16.16 -19.56
CA GLN A 590 28.97 -16.95 -18.38
C GLN A 590 29.94 -18.09 -18.69
N THR A 591 30.72 -18.50 -17.71
CA THR A 591 31.61 -19.65 -17.76
C THR A 591 30.89 -20.91 -17.25
N PHE A 592 30.11 -20.79 -16.17
CA PHE A 592 29.43 -21.91 -15.53
C PHE A 592 27.93 -21.64 -15.46
N GLU A 593 27.11 -22.60 -15.91
CA GLU A 593 25.65 -22.49 -15.86
C GLU A 593 25.13 -22.40 -14.43
N GLY A 594 24.07 -21.60 -14.22
CA GLY A 594 23.38 -21.44 -12.95
C GLY A 594 24.12 -20.64 -11.87
N LYS A 595 25.33 -20.11 -12.14
CA LYS A 595 26.12 -19.30 -11.20
C LYS A 595 25.93 -17.81 -11.50
N ASP A 596 25.26 -17.10 -10.60
CA ASP A 596 24.88 -15.69 -10.73
C ASP A 596 25.92 -14.67 -10.24
N ASN A 597 27.11 -15.12 -9.77
CA ASN A 597 28.17 -14.21 -9.38
C ASN A 597 28.76 -13.49 -10.59
N LEU A 598 28.95 -12.16 -10.50
CA LEU A 598 29.49 -11.34 -11.59
C LEU A 598 30.88 -11.79 -12.07
N SER A 599 31.66 -12.47 -11.21
CA SER A 599 32.95 -13.07 -11.61
C SER A 599 32.82 -14.24 -12.57
N ASN A 600 31.65 -14.85 -12.68
CA ASN A 600 31.34 -15.94 -13.62
C ASN A 600 31.15 -15.46 -15.06
N PHE A 601 31.08 -14.15 -15.29
CA PHE A 601 30.77 -13.53 -16.58
C PHE A 601 31.97 -12.79 -17.13
N ASN A 602 32.33 -13.07 -18.38
CA ASN A 602 33.57 -12.59 -18.98
C ASN A 602 33.45 -11.16 -19.53
N ASN A 603 32.27 -10.76 -20.05
CA ASN A 603 32.10 -9.49 -20.73
C ASN A 603 31.38 -8.47 -19.83
N LEU A 604 32.03 -7.36 -19.54
CA LEU A 604 31.36 -6.18 -18.97
C LEU A 604 30.58 -5.48 -20.08
N THR A 605 29.26 -5.47 -19.96
CA THR A 605 28.35 -4.90 -20.97
C THR A 605 27.94 -3.49 -20.63
N SER A 606 27.71 -3.21 -19.34
CA SER A 606 27.36 -1.86 -18.84
C SER A 606 27.76 -1.73 -17.37
N GLY A 607 28.14 -0.52 -16.98
CA GLY A 607 28.36 -0.11 -15.61
C GLY A 607 28.02 1.36 -15.48
N ASP A 608 27.25 1.73 -14.42
CA ASP A 608 26.81 3.08 -14.18
C ASP A 608 26.71 3.36 -12.68
N GLY A 609 26.72 4.63 -12.31
CA GLY A 609 26.55 5.07 -10.93
C GLY A 609 26.41 6.57 -10.79
N TYR A 610 25.49 6.98 -9.93
CA TYR A 610 25.25 8.39 -9.63
C TYR A 610 24.69 8.56 -8.23
N SER A 611 24.66 9.80 -7.75
CA SER A 611 24.02 10.13 -6.49
C SER A 611 23.23 11.42 -6.59
N ASP A 612 22.08 11.44 -5.90
CA ASP A 612 21.15 12.56 -5.84
C ASP A 612 20.97 13.07 -4.42
N ARG A 613 20.66 14.36 -4.32
CA ARG A 613 20.35 15.02 -3.05
C ARG A 613 19.10 15.88 -3.19
N TYR A 614 18.28 15.82 -2.14
CA TYR A 614 17.07 16.62 -2.05
C TYR A 614 16.94 17.18 -0.64
N ARG A 615 16.56 18.44 -0.51
CA ARG A 615 16.36 19.11 0.78
C ARG A 615 15.11 19.97 0.75
N THR A 616 14.41 20.00 1.89
CA THR A 616 13.35 20.96 2.13
C THR A 616 13.52 21.64 3.47
N GLU A 617 13.06 22.86 3.56
CA GLU A 617 12.98 23.66 4.78
C GLU A 617 11.60 24.28 4.87
N SER A 618 10.99 24.25 6.04
CA SER A 618 9.58 24.61 6.19
C SER A 618 9.30 25.35 7.49
N TYR A 619 8.49 26.38 7.40
CA TYR A 619 7.94 27.13 8.54
C TYR A 619 6.44 26.98 8.53
N LEU A 620 5.84 26.65 9.68
CA LEU A 620 4.42 26.35 9.76
C LEU A 620 3.78 26.94 11.02
N GLY A 621 2.49 27.22 10.92
CA GLY A 621 1.67 27.67 12.03
C GLY A 621 0.23 27.19 11.89
N ARG A 622 -0.41 26.94 13.00
CA ARG A 622 -1.84 26.58 13.08
C ARG A 622 -2.48 27.21 14.29
N VAL A 623 -3.69 27.71 14.11
CA VAL A 623 -4.58 28.18 15.19
C VAL A 623 -5.85 27.34 15.15
N ARG A 624 -6.24 26.80 16.29
CA ARG A 624 -7.54 26.19 16.55
C ARG A 624 -8.27 26.96 17.61
N TYR A 625 -9.55 27.17 17.36
CA TYR A 625 -10.46 27.79 18.31
C TYR A 625 -11.72 26.96 18.39
N ASP A 626 -12.16 26.66 19.59
CA ASP A 626 -13.49 26.11 19.85
C ASP A 626 -14.24 26.88 20.93
N TYR A 627 -15.55 26.97 20.74
CA TYR A 627 -16.48 27.52 21.73
C TYR A 627 -17.45 26.43 22.16
N LYS A 628 -17.35 26.00 23.42
CA LYS A 628 -18.16 24.91 24.04
C LYS A 628 -18.13 23.60 23.23
N GLU A 629 -17.11 23.37 22.45
CA GLU A 629 -17.03 22.27 21.49
C GLU A 629 -18.23 22.21 20.49
N LYS A 630 -18.95 23.36 20.33
CA LYS A 630 -20.05 23.51 19.38
C LYS A 630 -19.58 24.09 18.06
N TYR A 631 -18.85 25.19 18.12
CA TYR A 631 -18.29 25.90 16.96
C TYR A 631 -16.78 25.76 16.98
N ASN A 632 -16.25 25.14 15.96
CA ASN A 632 -14.82 24.90 15.86
C ASN A 632 -14.28 25.54 14.58
N LEU A 633 -13.18 26.28 14.70
CA LEU A 633 -12.48 26.94 13.61
C LEU A 633 -11.02 26.50 13.63
N GLU A 634 -10.46 26.23 12.47
CA GLU A 634 -9.03 25.94 12.28
C GLU A 634 -8.50 26.75 11.12
N ALA A 635 -7.34 27.37 11.31
CA ALA A 635 -6.58 28.00 10.23
C ALA A 635 -5.13 27.55 10.30
N SER A 636 -4.53 27.26 9.16
CA SER A 636 -3.14 26.86 9.05
C SER A 636 -2.42 27.64 7.96
N PHE A 637 -1.14 27.84 8.16
CA PHE A 637 -0.23 28.43 7.17
C PHE A 637 1.08 27.64 7.17
N ARG A 638 1.64 27.43 5.98
CA ARG A 638 2.95 26.80 5.81
C ARG A 638 3.70 27.45 4.63
N ARG A 639 4.98 27.68 4.85
CA ARG A 639 5.90 28.12 3.82
C ARG A 639 7.00 27.10 3.65
N ASP A 640 7.09 26.50 2.43
CA ASP A 640 8.04 25.46 2.09
C ASP A 640 9.07 25.95 1.08
N GLY A 641 10.34 25.64 1.31
CA GLY A 641 11.44 25.80 0.36
C GLY A 641 11.91 24.43 -0.13
N SER A 642 12.08 24.25 -1.45
CA SER A 642 12.56 23.02 -2.07
C SER A 642 13.83 23.23 -2.88
N SER A 643 14.79 22.33 -2.75
CA SER A 643 16.03 22.35 -3.55
C SER A 643 15.83 21.97 -5.02
N ARG A 644 14.61 21.55 -5.40
CA ARG A 644 14.27 21.24 -6.80
C ARG A 644 14.06 22.48 -7.67
N PHE A 645 13.94 23.66 -7.03
CA PHE A 645 13.65 24.91 -7.70
C PHE A 645 14.78 25.94 -7.53
N HIS A 646 14.87 26.87 -8.48
CA HIS A 646 15.82 27.98 -8.40
C HIS A 646 15.59 28.82 -7.15
N LYS A 647 16.64 29.49 -6.65
CA LYS A 647 16.61 30.30 -5.41
C LYS A 647 15.45 31.32 -5.36
N ASP A 648 15.04 31.86 -6.50
CA ASP A 648 14.00 32.90 -6.60
C ASP A 648 12.58 32.32 -6.64
N SER A 649 12.41 31.05 -7.03
CA SER A 649 11.11 30.35 -7.15
C SER A 649 10.92 29.20 -6.16
N ARG A 650 11.91 28.88 -5.30
CA ARG A 650 11.90 27.72 -4.41
C ARG A 650 10.89 27.77 -3.27
N TRP A 651 10.41 28.96 -2.88
CA TRP A 651 9.52 29.13 -1.76
C TRP A 651 8.05 29.16 -2.20
N GLY A 652 7.26 28.19 -1.72
CA GLY A 652 5.80 28.17 -1.87
C GLY A 652 5.10 28.51 -0.56
N ASN A 653 3.95 29.19 -0.64
CA ASN A 653 3.09 29.50 0.50
C ASN A 653 1.77 28.73 0.37
N PHE A 654 1.42 27.98 1.41
CA PHE A 654 0.27 27.12 1.45
C PHE A 654 -0.50 27.35 2.75
N GLY A 655 -1.73 26.84 2.81
CA GLY A 655 -2.53 27.00 4.02
C GLY A 655 -3.95 26.54 3.84
N SER A 656 -4.69 26.51 4.94
CA SER A 656 -6.06 26.08 4.93
C SER A 656 -6.89 26.80 6.00
N ILE A 657 -8.19 26.82 5.78
CA ILE A 657 -9.20 27.24 6.74
C ILE A 657 -10.30 26.18 6.77
N GLY A 658 -10.79 25.86 7.96
CA GLY A 658 -11.88 24.92 8.16
C GLY A 658 -12.75 25.34 9.32
N ALA A 659 -14.03 24.99 9.22
CA ALA A 659 -15.02 25.23 10.25
C ALA A 659 -15.92 24.01 10.44
N ASN A 660 -16.37 23.77 11.67
CA ASN A 660 -17.45 22.83 11.92
C ASN A 660 -18.42 23.37 12.97
N TRP A 661 -19.66 22.93 12.85
CA TRP A 661 -20.73 23.17 13.78
C TRP A 661 -21.33 21.86 14.25
N VAL A 662 -21.25 21.59 15.55
CA VAL A 662 -21.87 20.43 16.19
C VAL A 662 -23.29 20.79 16.60
N ILE A 663 -24.22 20.61 15.67
CA ILE A 663 -25.64 21.02 15.78
C ILE A 663 -26.30 20.29 16.95
N SER A 664 -25.99 19.02 17.17
CA SER A 664 -26.55 18.23 18.28
C SER A 664 -26.28 18.78 19.67
N LYS A 665 -25.29 19.66 19.82
CA LYS A 665 -25.00 20.34 21.08
C LYS A 665 -25.83 21.61 21.31
N GLU A 666 -26.69 21.99 20.37
CA GLU A 666 -27.58 23.15 20.50
C GLU A 666 -28.79 22.85 21.39
N GLU A 667 -29.33 23.90 22.04
CA GLU A 667 -30.46 23.75 22.94
C GLU A 667 -31.73 23.25 22.23
N PHE A 668 -31.95 23.69 20.98
CA PHE A 668 -33.12 23.27 20.16
C PHE A 668 -33.06 21.78 19.72
N MET A 669 -31.86 21.14 19.79
CA MET A 669 -31.69 19.73 19.49
C MET A 669 -31.95 18.81 20.67
N LYS A 670 -31.91 19.32 21.91
CA LYS A 670 -32.11 18.53 23.14
C LYS A 670 -33.35 17.65 23.14
N PRO A 671 -34.53 18.13 22.61
CA PRO A 671 -35.74 17.34 22.56
C PRO A 671 -35.71 16.20 21.55
N ILE A 672 -34.71 16.16 20.65
CA ILE A 672 -34.58 15.18 19.56
C ILE A 672 -33.64 14.05 20.01
N GLU A 673 -34.15 13.15 20.85
CA GLU A 673 -33.36 12.11 21.53
C GLU A 673 -32.75 11.06 20.59
N TRP A 674 -33.32 10.87 19.38
CA TRP A 674 -32.81 9.90 18.43
C TRP A 674 -31.59 10.38 17.63
N VAL A 675 -31.22 11.67 17.73
CA VAL A 675 -30.01 12.23 17.13
C VAL A 675 -28.96 12.41 18.21
N ASP A 676 -28.04 11.47 18.31
CA ASP A 676 -26.95 11.52 19.30
C ASP A 676 -25.86 12.53 18.93
N ASN A 677 -25.51 12.57 17.65
CA ASN A 677 -24.54 13.52 17.10
C ASN A 677 -24.99 13.96 15.71
N LEU A 678 -24.94 15.25 15.44
CA LEU A 678 -25.09 15.85 14.14
C LEU A 678 -24.10 16.98 13.98
N LYS A 679 -23.18 16.84 13.04
CA LYS A 679 -22.12 17.80 12.76
C LYS A 679 -22.07 18.11 11.27
N ILE A 680 -21.97 19.39 10.91
CA ILE A 680 -21.62 19.84 9.58
C ILE A 680 -20.22 20.44 9.60
N ARG A 681 -19.49 20.28 8.51
CA ARG A 681 -18.12 20.78 8.35
C ARG A 681 -17.87 21.27 6.95
N ALA A 682 -17.03 22.28 6.82
CA ALA A 682 -16.54 22.78 5.55
C ALA A 682 -15.08 23.19 5.70
N ASP A 683 -14.31 22.94 4.66
CA ASP A 683 -12.91 23.28 4.59
C ASP A 683 -12.50 23.75 3.17
N TYR A 684 -11.48 24.57 3.12
CA TYR A 684 -10.80 25.00 1.91
C TYR A 684 -9.31 25.15 2.18
N GLY A 685 -8.50 24.73 1.20
CA GLY A 685 -7.06 24.91 1.37
C GLY A 685 -6.26 24.72 0.10
N LEU A 686 -5.00 25.15 0.22
CA LEU A 686 -3.98 25.10 -0.80
C LEU A 686 -2.82 24.23 -0.29
N VAL A 687 -2.36 23.29 -1.10
CA VAL A 687 -1.20 22.43 -0.83
C VAL A 687 -0.27 22.43 -2.04
N GLY A 688 1.03 22.40 -1.81
CA GLY A 688 2.04 22.34 -2.88
C GLY A 688 2.38 20.90 -3.27
N ASN A 689 2.97 20.73 -4.45
CA ASN A 689 3.61 19.50 -4.88
C ASN A 689 4.87 19.83 -5.69
N ASP A 690 6.00 19.20 -5.37
CA ASP A 690 7.26 19.30 -6.11
C ASP A 690 7.69 17.94 -6.71
N ALA A 691 6.92 16.90 -6.49
CA ALA A 691 7.30 15.53 -6.87
C ALA A 691 7.35 15.29 -8.39
N GLY A 692 6.72 16.16 -9.19
CA GLY A 692 6.80 16.12 -10.65
C GLY A 692 8.08 16.73 -11.22
N ALA A 693 8.84 17.53 -10.44
CA ALA A 693 10.13 18.07 -10.86
C ALA A 693 11.27 17.08 -10.53
N GLY A 694 12.20 16.90 -11.44
CA GLY A 694 13.47 16.23 -11.14
C GLY A 694 14.28 17.02 -10.10
N TYR A 695 15.29 16.40 -9.49
CA TYR A 695 16.08 17.05 -8.44
C TYR A 695 16.82 18.29 -8.92
N TYR A 696 17.07 18.40 -10.22
CA TYR A 696 17.88 19.45 -10.87
C TYR A 696 17.18 20.06 -12.08
N SER A 697 15.83 19.96 -12.20
CA SER A 697 15.07 20.41 -13.39
C SER A 697 15.19 21.90 -13.70
N TYR A 698 15.66 22.72 -12.76
CA TYR A 698 15.90 24.15 -12.99
C TYR A 698 17.28 24.46 -13.58
N LEU A 699 18.18 23.48 -13.66
CA LEU A 699 19.55 23.63 -14.18
C LEU A 699 19.63 23.17 -15.64
N ALA A 700 20.62 23.73 -16.39
CA ALA A 700 21.08 23.11 -17.62
C ALA A 700 21.87 21.83 -17.27
N LEU A 701 21.47 20.69 -17.84
CA LEU A 701 22.11 19.40 -17.60
C LEU A 701 22.83 18.90 -18.85
N TYR A 702 23.98 18.27 -18.62
CA TYR A 702 24.79 17.67 -19.66
C TYR A 702 24.99 16.19 -19.36
N ALA A 703 24.88 15.33 -20.36
CA ALA A 703 25.30 13.94 -20.27
C ALA A 703 26.71 13.77 -20.81
N ALA A 704 27.48 12.88 -20.18
CA ALA A 704 28.77 12.46 -20.69
C ALA A 704 28.58 11.33 -21.72
N ASP A 705 29.34 11.35 -22.79
CA ASP A 705 29.35 10.34 -23.84
C ASP A 705 30.78 10.19 -24.42
N GLN A 706 30.95 9.30 -25.38
CA GLN A 706 32.24 9.10 -26.09
C GLN A 706 32.06 9.41 -27.59
N ASN A 707 32.99 10.19 -28.11
CA ASN A 707 33.15 10.39 -29.53
C ASN A 707 34.52 9.85 -29.95
N HIS A 708 34.56 8.75 -30.72
CA HIS A 708 35.78 8.08 -31.15
C HIS A 708 36.77 7.82 -30.00
N ASN A 709 36.29 7.23 -28.90
CA ASN A 709 37.05 6.96 -27.65
C ASN A 709 37.57 8.20 -26.91
N SER A 710 37.16 9.40 -27.29
CA SER A 710 37.41 10.64 -26.57
C SER A 710 36.18 11.04 -25.76
N GLY A 711 36.35 11.50 -24.54
CA GLY A 711 35.22 11.98 -23.70
C GLY A 711 34.52 13.15 -24.41
N ALA A 712 33.20 13.05 -24.51
CA ALA A 712 32.30 14.07 -25.03
C ALA A 712 31.19 14.36 -24.03
N TYR A 713 30.55 15.51 -24.20
CA TYR A 713 29.35 15.86 -23.45
C TYR A 713 28.38 16.63 -24.35
N TYR A 714 27.09 16.42 -24.08
CA TYR A 714 26.03 17.11 -24.80
C TYR A 714 24.93 17.59 -23.83
N LEU A 715 24.26 18.66 -24.21
CA LEU A 715 23.17 19.24 -23.43
C LEU A 715 21.94 18.33 -23.50
N THR A 716 21.44 17.91 -22.36
CA THR A 716 20.23 17.08 -22.26
C THR A 716 19.00 17.83 -21.80
N GLN A 717 19.19 18.95 -21.10
CA GLN A 717 18.11 19.75 -20.55
C GLN A 717 18.51 21.22 -20.51
N LEU A 718 17.61 22.12 -20.94
CA LEU A 718 17.78 23.58 -20.77
C LEU A 718 17.43 24.01 -19.35
N ALA A 719 18.08 25.06 -18.87
CA ALA A 719 17.77 25.67 -17.59
C ALA A 719 16.36 26.31 -17.60
N ASN A 720 15.64 26.17 -16.49
CA ASN A 720 14.37 26.83 -16.23
C ASN A 720 14.33 27.43 -14.82
N SER A 721 14.74 28.70 -14.67
CA SER A 721 14.73 29.39 -13.36
C SER A 721 13.32 29.77 -12.89
N GLU A 722 12.31 29.73 -13.76
CA GLU A 722 10.91 30.06 -13.44
C GLU A 722 10.11 28.87 -12.95
N LEU A 723 10.69 27.66 -13.01
CA LEU A 723 10.06 26.45 -12.55
C LEU A 723 9.63 26.58 -11.07
N LYS A 724 8.35 26.34 -10.80
CA LYS A 724 7.72 26.51 -9.49
C LYS A 724 6.87 25.30 -9.10
N TRP A 725 6.28 25.40 -7.95
CA TRP A 725 5.41 24.40 -7.36
C TRP A 725 4.13 24.13 -8.19
N GLU A 726 3.70 22.86 -8.31
CA GLU A 726 2.31 22.56 -8.60
C GLU A 726 1.45 22.96 -7.40
N THR A 727 0.22 23.43 -7.62
CA THR A 727 -0.69 23.88 -6.58
C THR A 727 -1.99 23.06 -6.59
N GLY A 728 -2.24 22.30 -5.52
CA GLY A 728 -3.50 21.63 -5.26
C GLY A 728 -4.46 22.54 -4.47
N GLN A 729 -5.63 22.84 -5.02
CA GLN A 729 -6.75 23.53 -4.37
C GLN A 729 -7.80 22.49 -4.02
N SER A 730 -8.29 22.49 -2.79
CA SER A 730 -9.32 21.54 -2.35
C SER A 730 -10.39 22.26 -1.55
N PHE A 731 -11.66 21.96 -1.87
CA PHE A 731 -12.84 22.32 -1.10
C PHE A 731 -13.52 21.05 -0.62
N GLY A 732 -13.90 20.99 0.64
CA GLY A 732 -14.65 19.91 1.27
C GLY A 732 -15.90 20.42 1.98
N PHE A 733 -16.99 19.65 1.91
CA PHE A 733 -18.21 19.85 2.71
C PHE A 733 -18.72 18.50 3.17
N GLY A 734 -18.98 18.35 4.48
CA GLY A 734 -19.40 17.08 5.05
C GLY A 734 -20.47 17.19 6.11
N VAL A 735 -21.25 16.12 6.24
CA VAL A 735 -22.23 15.91 7.28
C VAL A 735 -21.93 14.59 7.97
N ASP A 736 -21.72 14.62 9.28
CA ASP A 736 -21.51 13.45 10.12
C ASP A 736 -22.69 13.34 11.10
N ALA A 737 -23.36 12.18 11.12
CA ALA A 737 -24.49 11.93 12.00
C ALA A 737 -24.30 10.60 12.76
N ARG A 738 -24.75 10.59 14.03
CA ARG A 738 -24.98 9.38 14.80
C ARG A 738 -26.43 9.35 15.25
N LEU A 739 -27.13 8.29 14.91
CA LEU A 739 -28.56 8.16 15.13
C LEU A 739 -28.86 6.90 15.94
N PHE A 740 -29.89 7.00 16.82
CA PHE A 740 -30.38 5.87 17.63
C PHE A 740 -29.28 5.15 18.44
N ASN A 741 -28.22 5.87 18.80
CA ASN A 741 -27.04 5.34 19.53
C ASN A 741 -26.30 4.16 18.84
N ARG A 742 -26.61 3.86 17.57
CA ARG A 742 -26.09 2.66 16.88
C ARG A 742 -25.80 2.84 15.39
N TRP A 743 -26.23 3.94 14.78
CA TRP A 743 -26.07 4.16 13.35
C TRP A 743 -25.21 5.39 13.08
N ASN A 744 -24.00 5.19 12.59
CA ASN A 744 -23.09 6.24 12.15
C ASN A 744 -23.20 6.43 10.64
N ILE A 745 -23.34 7.67 10.19
CA ILE A 745 -23.41 8.05 8.77
C ILE A 745 -22.47 9.24 8.57
N SER A 746 -21.68 9.20 7.52
CA SER A 746 -20.90 10.34 7.05
C SER A 746 -21.06 10.48 5.55
N VAL A 747 -21.45 11.65 5.09
CA VAL A 747 -21.55 12.01 3.68
C VAL A 747 -20.70 13.23 3.42
N GLU A 748 -19.86 13.16 2.40
CA GLU A 748 -18.92 14.22 2.07
C GLU A 748 -18.91 14.50 0.57
N TYR A 749 -18.91 15.75 0.20
CA TYR A 749 -18.61 16.26 -1.13
C TYR A 749 -17.23 16.88 -1.15
N PHE A 750 -16.44 16.65 -2.21
CA PHE A 750 -15.15 17.29 -2.43
C PHE A 750 -14.96 17.77 -3.87
N ASP A 751 -14.26 18.89 -4.04
CA ASP A 751 -13.74 19.40 -5.33
C ASP A 751 -12.25 19.68 -5.17
N LYS A 752 -11.41 18.92 -5.86
CA LYS A 752 -9.95 19.05 -5.83
C LYS A 752 -9.46 19.40 -7.23
N ARG A 753 -8.69 20.48 -7.37
CA ARG A 753 -8.08 20.95 -8.62
C ARG A 753 -6.60 21.14 -8.43
N ASN A 754 -5.81 20.52 -9.27
CA ASN A 754 -4.37 20.72 -9.32
C ASN A 754 -4.02 21.53 -10.56
N LYS A 755 -3.31 22.62 -10.34
CA LYS A 755 -2.90 23.61 -11.33
C LYS A 755 -1.38 23.71 -11.42
N ASP A 756 -0.89 24.35 -12.46
CA ASP A 756 0.55 24.52 -12.70
C ASP A 756 1.27 23.16 -12.73
N LEU A 757 0.63 22.13 -13.33
CA LEU A 757 1.19 20.80 -13.41
C LEU A 757 2.53 20.78 -14.12
N LEU A 758 3.44 19.94 -13.68
CA LEU A 758 4.78 19.83 -14.25
C LEU A 758 4.75 18.94 -15.49
N PHE A 759 5.04 19.53 -16.65
CA PHE A 759 5.11 18.86 -17.93
C PHE A 759 6.47 19.05 -18.58
N ASP A 760 7.01 17.98 -19.17
CA ASP A 760 8.15 18.07 -20.05
C ASP A 760 7.67 18.48 -21.43
N VAL A 761 8.14 19.63 -21.87
CA VAL A 761 7.86 20.27 -23.18
C VAL A 761 8.99 19.93 -24.12
N TYR A 762 8.70 19.31 -25.24
CA TYR A 762 9.68 19.00 -26.26
C TYR A 762 10.20 20.27 -26.92
N LEU A 763 11.49 20.32 -27.10
CA LEU A 763 12.15 21.43 -27.77
C LEU A 763 12.35 21.12 -29.25
N PRO A 764 12.32 22.16 -30.14
CA PRO A 764 12.69 21.95 -31.53
C PRO A 764 14.13 21.43 -31.63
N LEU A 765 14.41 20.60 -32.61
CA LEU A 765 15.77 20.07 -32.88
C LEU A 765 16.82 21.17 -33.03
N SER A 766 16.40 22.36 -33.46
CA SER A 766 17.26 23.55 -33.54
C SER A 766 17.77 24.05 -32.17
N ALA A 767 17.20 23.60 -31.06
CA ALA A 767 17.69 23.93 -29.73
C ALA A 767 19.00 23.17 -29.36
N GLY A 768 19.42 22.20 -30.19
CA GLY A 768 20.73 21.55 -30.10
C GLY A 768 20.87 20.53 -28.97
N ALA A 769 19.81 20.22 -28.24
CA ALA A 769 19.85 19.24 -27.21
C ALA A 769 19.28 17.90 -27.71
N THR A 770 20.08 16.83 -27.72
CA THR A 770 19.67 15.50 -28.18
C THR A 770 20.17 14.44 -27.21
N SER A 771 19.41 13.38 -27.03
CA SER A 771 19.90 12.17 -26.41
C SER A 771 20.36 11.17 -27.46
N SER A 772 21.33 10.33 -27.12
CA SER A 772 21.87 9.30 -28.03
C SER A 772 20.85 8.24 -28.47
N SER A 773 19.73 8.12 -27.72
CA SER A 773 18.73 7.05 -27.95
C SER A 773 17.34 7.56 -28.35
N SER A 774 17.04 8.83 -28.15
CA SER A 774 15.79 9.46 -28.60
C SER A 774 15.99 10.96 -28.75
N ALA A 775 15.72 11.43 -29.92
CA ALA A 775 16.16 12.73 -30.47
C ALA A 775 15.54 13.99 -29.82
N GLU A 776 14.93 13.91 -28.63
CA GLU A 776 14.14 15.03 -28.14
C GLU A 776 14.64 15.56 -26.82
N ALA A 777 15.17 16.77 -26.81
CA ALA A 777 15.43 17.51 -25.59
C ALA A 777 14.13 18.07 -25.02
N THR A 778 14.04 18.13 -23.71
CA THR A 778 12.88 18.66 -23.01
C THR A 778 13.25 19.83 -22.09
N ILE A 779 12.25 20.63 -21.76
CA ILE A 779 12.28 21.60 -20.68
C ILE A 779 11.04 21.40 -19.81
N THR A 780 11.21 21.17 -18.52
CA THR A 780 10.08 21.06 -17.61
C THR A 780 9.43 22.41 -17.36
N LYS A 781 8.11 22.54 -17.55
CA LYS A 781 7.33 23.77 -17.35
C LYS A 781 6.09 23.50 -16.51
N ASN A 782 5.58 24.55 -15.86
CA ASN A 782 4.31 24.51 -15.11
C ASN A 782 3.14 24.78 -16.05
N LEU A 783 2.45 23.74 -16.50
CA LEU A 783 1.37 23.79 -17.50
C LEU A 783 0.27 22.79 -17.15
N GLY A 784 -0.98 23.13 -17.50
CA GLY A 784 -2.09 22.22 -17.39
C GLY A 784 -2.82 22.20 -16.03
N VAL A 785 -4.03 21.67 -16.05
CA VAL A 785 -4.96 21.59 -14.91
C VAL A 785 -5.71 20.28 -14.94
N ILE A 786 -5.76 19.59 -13.78
CA ILE A 786 -6.57 18.37 -13.55
C ILE A 786 -7.54 18.60 -12.40
N SER A 787 -8.76 18.03 -12.51
CA SER A 787 -9.82 18.12 -11.50
C SER A 787 -10.30 16.74 -11.09
N ASN A 788 -10.57 16.56 -9.79
CA ASN A 788 -11.24 15.41 -9.21
C ASN A 788 -12.39 15.92 -8.34
N ARG A 789 -13.62 15.48 -8.60
CA ARG A 789 -14.81 15.82 -7.81
C ARG A 789 -15.52 14.55 -7.41
N GLY A 790 -16.11 14.54 -6.24
CA GLY A 790 -16.80 13.33 -5.83
C GLY A 790 -17.65 13.45 -4.58
N ILE A 791 -18.37 12.37 -4.33
CA ILE A 791 -19.15 12.15 -3.11
C ILE A 791 -18.64 10.88 -2.46
N GLU A 792 -18.41 10.95 -1.17
CA GLU A 792 -18.04 9.83 -0.32
C GLU A 792 -19.12 9.57 0.71
N ILE A 793 -19.47 8.30 0.90
CA ILE A 793 -20.49 7.86 1.86
C ILE A 793 -19.87 6.77 2.72
N ASN A 794 -19.95 6.92 4.03
CA ASN A 794 -19.60 5.87 4.99
C ASN A 794 -20.82 5.64 5.88
N THR A 795 -21.16 4.39 6.12
CA THR A 795 -22.20 4.03 7.07
C THR A 795 -21.77 2.80 7.86
N ASP A 796 -22.09 2.81 9.13
CA ASP A 796 -21.82 1.77 10.10
C ASP A 796 -23.00 1.66 11.06
N VAL A 797 -23.61 0.50 11.15
CA VAL A 797 -24.81 0.28 11.98
C VAL A 797 -24.72 -1.04 12.75
N ASP A 798 -24.94 -0.96 14.07
CA ASP A 798 -25.19 -2.12 14.91
C ASP A 798 -26.65 -2.54 14.71
N ILE A 799 -26.92 -3.47 13.78
CA ILE A 799 -28.25 -3.96 13.45
C ILE A 799 -28.86 -4.67 14.67
N TYR A 800 -28.04 -5.49 15.35
CA TYR A 800 -28.43 -6.20 16.55
C TYR A 800 -27.27 -6.22 17.53
N LYS A 801 -27.55 -5.96 18.81
CA LYS A 801 -26.59 -6.02 19.89
C LYS A 801 -27.23 -6.59 21.14
N SER A 802 -26.70 -7.71 21.61
CA SER A 802 -27.10 -8.37 22.83
C SER A 802 -25.86 -8.75 23.66
N ARG A 803 -26.06 -9.46 24.76
CA ARG A 803 -24.97 -9.95 25.61
C ARG A 803 -23.99 -10.85 24.84
N ASP A 804 -24.54 -11.76 24.02
CA ASP A 804 -23.77 -12.83 23.39
C ASP A 804 -23.57 -12.63 21.87
N TRP A 805 -24.32 -11.70 21.25
CA TRP A 805 -24.33 -11.47 19.81
C TRP A 805 -24.24 -9.98 19.49
N THR A 806 -23.35 -9.63 18.58
CA THR A 806 -23.31 -8.32 17.93
C THR A 806 -23.31 -8.54 16.44
N VAL A 807 -24.29 -7.96 15.74
CA VAL A 807 -24.36 -7.96 14.28
C VAL A 807 -24.19 -6.52 13.82
N ASN A 808 -23.02 -6.22 13.25
CA ASN A 808 -22.68 -4.92 12.72
C ASN A 808 -22.65 -4.98 11.19
N PHE A 809 -23.15 -3.95 10.52
CA PHE A 809 -23.05 -3.76 9.09
C PHE A 809 -22.37 -2.44 8.80
N ALA A 810 -21.21 -2.50 8.15
CA ALA A 810 -20.45 -1.32 7.72
C ALA A 810 -20.21 -1.37 6.22
N THR A 811 -20.43 -0.25 5.54
CA THR A 811 -20.13 -0.08 4.11
C THR A 811 -19.64 1.30 3.82
N ASN A 812 -18.88 1.43 2.75
CA ASN A 812 -18.43 2.71 2.23
C ASN A 812 -18.54 2.73 0.69
N ALA A 813 -18.78 3.91 0.14
CA ALA A 813 -18.85 4.13 -1.29
C ALA A 813 -18.17 5.45 -1.66
N SER A 814 -17.58 5.50 -2.86
CA SER A 814 -16.96 6.70 -3.42
C SER A 814 -17.32 6.83 -4.89
N PHE A 815 -17.85 7.97 -5.26
CA PHE A 815 -18.17 8.33 -6.64
C PHE A 815 -17.24 9.47 -7.05
N ILE A 816 -16.23 9.17 -7.87
CA ILE A 816 -15.18 10.12 -8.24
C ILE A 816 -15.22 10.37 -9.75
N LYS A 817 -15.28 11.64 -10.14
CA LYS A 817 -15.16 12.09 -11.54
C LYS A 817 -13.83 12.82 -11.72
N ASN A 818 -12.92 12.21 -12.48
CA ASN A 818 -11.66 12.81 -12.90
C ASN A 818 -11.83 13.50 -14.25
N LYS A 819 -11.20 14.65 -14.44
CA LYS A 819 -11.25 15.40 -15.70
C LYS A 819 -9.95 16.19 -15.90
N ILE A 820 -9.35 16.07 -17.09
CA ILE A 820 -8.32 16.99 -17.58
C ILE A 820 -9.03 18.28 -17.99
N ILE A 821 -8.64 19.39 -17.39
CA ILE A 821 -9.24 20.70 -17.68
C ILE A 821 -8.43 21.44 -18.75
N GLU A 822 -7.10 21.32 -18.67
CA GLU A 822 -6.19 22.04 -19.56
C GLU A 822 -4.91 21.23 -19.77
N LEU A 823 -4.45 21.16 -21.01
CA LEU A 823 -3.16 20.60 -21.42
C LEU A 823 -2.26 21.68 -22.02
N PRO A 824 -0.93 21.46 -22.07
CA PRO A 824 -0.02 22.34 -22.84
C PRO A 824 -0.46 22.43 -24.30
N GLU A 825 -0.24 23.59 -24.94
CA GLU A 825 -0.63 23.86 -26.34
C GLU A 825 -0.16 22.76 -27.32
N GLN A 826 1.08 22.32 -27.16
CA GLN A 826 1.66 21.22 -27.97
C GLN A 826 0.99 19.84 -27.77
N ASN A 827 0.18 19.68 -26.71
CA ASN A 827 -0.50 18.42 -26.37
C ASN A 827 -2.02 18.56 -26.46
N LYS A 828 -2.56 19.61 -27.07
CA LYS A 828 -4.03 19.82 -27.16
C LYS A 828 -4.76 18.70 -27.90
N ASP A 829 -4.10 18.09 -28.89
CA ASP A 829 -4.64 16.93 -29.62
C ASP A 829 -4.64 15.65 -28.77
N GLY A 830 -4.10 15.74 -27.55
CA GLY A 830 -4.00 14.67 -26.56
C GLY A 830 -2.68 13.92 -26.62
N ILE A 831 -2.38 13.22 -25.53
CA ILE A 831 -1.18 12.38 -25.36
C ILE A 831 -1.63 10.93 -25.42
N ILE A 832 -1.16 10.17 -26.41
CA ILE A 832 -1.46 8.73 -26.56
C ILE A 832 -0.36 7.94 -25.86
N SER A 833 -0.76 7.03 -24.99
CA SER A 833 0.13 6.11 -24.29
C SER A 833 -0.52 4.71 -24.22
N GLY A 834 -0.02 3.80 -25.06
CA GLY A 834 -0.63 2.47 -25.23
C GLY A 834 -2.09 2.57 -25.67
N ALA A 835 -3.00 1.94 -24.92
CA ALA A 835 -4.44 1.94 -25.18
C ALA A 835 -5.18 3.10 -24.47
N GLN A 836 -4.50 4.19 -24.13
CA GLN A 836 -5.07 5.33 -23.42
C GLN A 836 -4.76 6.65 -24.16
N LYS A 837 -5.69 7.59 -24.08
CA LYS A 837 -5.48 8.98 -24.57
C LYS A 837 -5.83 9.97 -23.47
N ILE A 838 -4.86 10.79 -23.11
CA ILE A 838 -5.03 11.91 -22.19
C ILE A 838 -5.44 13.12 -23.04
N ILE A 839 -6.64 13.59 -22.89
CA ILE A 839 -7.19 14.71 -23.69
C ILE A 839 -8.06 15.61 -22.81
N GLU A 840 -8.13 16.90 -23.14
CA GLU A 840 -8.99 17.85 -22.44
C GLU A 840 -10.45 17.43 -22.44
N GLY A 841 -11.12 17.64 -21.32
CA GLY A 841 -12.52 17.29 -21.15
C GLY A 841 -12.80 15.86 -20.71
N LYS A 842 -11.82 14.96 -20.82
CA LYS A 842 -11.94 13.54 -20.49
C LYS A 842 -11.17 13.16 -19.22
N SER A 843 -11.33 11.91 -18.81
CA SER A 843 -10.54 11.33 -17.72
C SER A 843 -9.09 11.16 -18.14
N ARG A 844 -8.15 11.19 -17.16
CA ARG A 844 -6.76 10.81 -17.41
C ARG A 844 -6.62 9.36 -17.92
N TYR A 845 -7.56 8.50 -17.60
CA TYR A 845 -7.62 7.08 -18.00
C TYR A 845 -8.72 6.82 -19.01
N GLU A 846 -8.85 7.68 -20.01
CA GLU A 846 -9.74 7.40 -21.14
C GLU A 846 -9.14 6.31 -22.01
N PHE A 847 -9.89 5.23 -22.27
CA PHE A 847 -9.48 4.22 -23.23
C PHE A 847 -9.49 4.76 -24.64
N TYR A 848 -8.45 4.48 -25.38
CA TYR A 848 -8.30 4.88 -26.78
C TYR A 848 -7.87 3.66 -27.59
N THR A 849 -8.85 2.98 -28.15
CA THR A 849 -8.67 1.75 -28.91
C THR A 849 -9.56 1.76 -30.13
N TYR A 850 -9.25 0.93 -31.11
CA TYR A 850 -10.13 0.70 -32.23
C TYR A 850 -11.42 0.06 -31.73
N THR A 851 -12.59 0.60 -32.19
CA THR A 851 -13.88 -0.01 -31.91
C THR A 851 -14.12 -1.13 -32.90
N TYR A 852 -14.00 -2.36 -32.43
CA TYR A 852 -14.31 -3.55 -33.21
C TYR A 852 -15.82 -3.66 -33.45
N VAL A 853 -16.23 -3.88 -34.70
CA VAL A 853 -17.65 -3.95 -35.11
C VAL A 853 -18.04 -5.28 -35.74
N GLY A 854 -17.10 -6.18 -35.96
CA GLY A 854 -17.35 -7.52 -36.49
C GLY A 854 -16.25 -8.02 -37.42
N VAL A 855 -16.59 -9.06 -38.14
CA VAL A 855 -15.75 -9.68 -39.20
C VAL A 855 -16.45 -9.56 -40.54
N ASP A 856 -15.70 -9.14 -41.55
CA ASP A 856 -16.15 -9.20 -42.95
C ASP A 856 -16.44 -10.66 -43.35
N GLN A 857 -17.66 -10.96 -43.67
CA GLN A 857 -18.07 -12.32 -43.97
C GLN A 857 -17.44 -12.89 -45.28
N MET A 858 -16.96 -12.00 -46.15
CA MET A 858 -16.35 -12.40 -47.42
C MET A 858 -14.84 -12.64 -47.30
N THR A 859 -14.15 -11.80 -46.54
CA THR A 859 -12.69 -11.82 -46.46
C THR A 859 -12.17 -12.41 -45.15
N GLY A 860 -13.00 -12.50 -44.10
CA GLY A 860 -12.59 -12.87 -42.76
C GLY A 860 -11.76 -11.80 -42.02
N ASN A 861 -11.67 -10.59 -42.55
CA ASN A 861 -10.92 -9.49 -41.94
C ASN A 861 -11.72 -8.85 -40.80
N SER A 862 -11.02 -8.44 -39.75
CA SER A 862 -11.61 -7.68 -38.68
C SER A 862 -12.06 -6.30 -39.17
N LEU A 863 -13.28 -5.92 -38.86
CA LEU A 863 -13.86 -4.64 -39.19
C LEU A 863 -13.82 -3.71 -37.96
N TYR A 864 -13.38 -2.50 -38.18
CA TYR A 864 -13.31 -1.46 -37.16
C TYR A 864 -14.09 -0.25 -37.60
N LYS A 865 -14.69 0.45 -36.61
CA LYS A 865 -15.42 1.69 -36.88
C LYS A 865 -14.42 2.75 -37.37
N ALA A 866 -14.63 3.26 -38.58
CA ALA A 866 -13.85 4.37 -39.11
C ALA A 866 -14.21 5.67 -38.38
N ASN A 867 -13.21 6.49 -38.06
CA ASN A 867 -13.42 7.86 -37.60
C ASN A 867 -13.47 8.75 -38.84
N LEU A 868 -14.67 9.06 -39.30
CA LEU A 868 -14.87 9.86 -40.52
C LEU A 868 -14.41 11.32 -40.37
N GLU A 869 -14.21 11.81 -39.17
CA GLU A 869 -13.70 13.17 -38.90
C GLU A 869 -12.22 13.32 -39.30
N ASP A 870 -11.45 12.23 -39.38
CA ASP A 870 -10.05 12.24 -39.78
C ASP A 870 -9.85 12.20 -41.33
N TYR A 871 -10.93 12.10 -42.12
CA TYR A 871 -10.92 12.00 -43.58
C TYR A 871 -11.55 13.20 -44.29
N CYS A 872 -11.93 14.27 -43.57
CA CYS A 872 -12.52 15.48 -44.14
C CYS A 872 -11.55 16.68 -44.06
#